data_260cacf0ebb63e4c9ef94b0819673114
#
_entry.id   260cacf0ebb63e4c9ef94b0819673114
#
_cell.length_a   1.000
_cell.length_b   1.000
_cell.length_c   1.000
_cell.angle_alpha   90.00
_cell.angle_beta   90.00
_cell.angle_gamma   90.00
#
_symmetry.space_group_name_H-M   'P 1'
#
loop_
_entity.id
_entity.type
_entity.pdbx_description
1 polymer ?
#
loop_
_entity_poly.entity_id
_entity_poly.type
_entity_poly.pdbx_seq_one_letter_code
_entity_poly.pdbx_strand_id
1 'polypeptide(L)'
;MNGVEPQQSLFDLWRQYHYVYKEQYQSHQTSYIPNLLPEIAVQLNVYDVFGILQRRLGTETLQKALDPNQTIDSPLKHHTDGSWLKKSNMVGINVRTIQSFFNVVKYALTIPKTQDSIHILPIWEPGVVGSLYGKVSFNINPEFYSEELARAVPSLNTVEKQLKVSINLLHAMGKSVGMDVIPHTDRFSELVIAYPRFFEWVRRVGGRITSNSESLYREVEEIIWHYIGRNGTANGTSLSFSKNTLFSPEIPILTDAQRLEIIFGHVSDVKGRLRRRIEIMQDIINQGYETLPMTMAPPYRGLHINSEDYILDENGNRWYTYEFDEPQAMSRVFGPLTRYKLFHSKDDNANWQLDFDNPQKCVWDYICRKYYECQQRFGFDFMRGDMAHIQPRPDGVPTFQVSDFETNRKYYDPLLSIKKFVQKQGVPYFAFFAETFLVEPDFMGYGDELAHLEAIEAEATLGDLQSSVVGTGEFMQKFVDYYRYLKTRQFAPNYTIITADKDDPRFDEFYRTANHLRFFVGLFLTDMPSYMGLGFEVRNLHIERGANEEYSKLYVFSIQDNAQTDKVTHGPFVWGQNYSLFWWVEKMRELAERIWDDVVGKSTEWLLEPTLNQKLMIWTTAENPKYIFVANNSSEYGINDELIWQTIGNQTAHLIFDTTPYSDQHICRIYEVR
;
A
#
# COMPACT_ATOMS: atom_id res chain seq x y z
N MET A 1 21.73 15.78 28.26
CA MET A 1 23.01 15.81 27.48
C MET A 1 23.31 17.26 27.15
N ASN A 2 24.17 17.89 27.89
CA ASN A 2 24.50 19.31 27.69
C ASN A 2 25.57 19.43 26.62
N GLY A 3 25.25 20.00 25.45
CA GLY A 3 26.20 20.58 24.53
C GLY A 3 26.71 19.78 23.33
N VAL A 4 26.22 18.55 23.09
CA VAL A 4 26.54 17.79 21.85
C VAL A 4 25.24 17.66 21.03
N GLU A 5 25.30 18.01 19.75
CA GLU A 5 24.15 17.77 18.87
C GLU A 5 23.78 16.27 18.85
N PRO A 6 22.50 15.90 18.96
CA PRO A 6 22.07 14.50 19.00
C PRO A 6 22.61 13.66 17.82
N GLN A 7 22.72 14.25 16.67
CA GLN A 7 23.28 13.66 15.45
C GLN A 7 24.72 13.18 15.66
N GLN A 8 25.58 14.07 16.14
CA GLN A 8 27.00 13.72 16.31
C GLN A 8 27.17 12.61 17.33
N SER A 9 26.36 12.60 18.40
CA SER A 9 26.41 11.55 19.43
C SER A 9 26.00 10.17 18.88
N LEU A 10 25.02 10.08 17.98
CA LEU A 10 24.59 8.80 17.39
C LEU A 10 25.62 8.25 16.41
N PHE A 11 26.20 9.11 15.56
CA PHE A 11 27.28 8.67 14.66
C PHE A 11 28.54 8.26 15.41
N ASP A 12 28.87 8.95 16.50
CA ASP A 12 30.03 8.59 17.33
C ASP A 12 29.78 7.26 18.08
N LEU A 13 28.58 7.04 18.61
CA LEU A 13 28.17 5.75 19.18
C LEU A 13 28.30 4.63 18.14
N TRP A 14 27.78 4.84 16.93
CA TRP A 14 27.91 3.85 15.87
C TRP A 14 29.37 3.59 15.50
N ARG A 15 30.20 4.62 15.28
CA ARG A 15 31.63 4.45 14.99
C ARG A 15 32.36 3.67 16.06
N GLN A 16 32.04 3.92 17.33
CA GLN A 16 32.72 3.30 18.46
C GLN A 16 32.25 1.87 18.74
N TYR A 17 30.95 1.59 18.57
CA TYR A 17 30.33 0.37 19.04
C TYR A 17 29.63 -0.50 17.99
N HIS A 18 29.73 -0.17 16.69
CA HIS A 18 28.99 -0.91 15.65
C HIS A 18 29.30 -2.41 15.63
N TYR A 19 30.53 -2.81 16.00
CA TYR A 19 30.90 -4.22 16.07
C TYR A 19 30.18 -4.94 17.22
N VAL A 20 29.95 -4.27 18.35
CA VAL A 20 29.18 -4.81 19.48
C VAL A 20 27.73 -4.98 19.09
N TYR A 21 27.13 -3.97 18.45
CA TYR A 21 25.74 -4.02 18.00
C TYR A 21 25.52 -5.11 16.95
N LYS A 22 26.43 -5.26 16.01
CA LYS A 22 26.40 -6.35 15.03
C LYS A 22 26.54 -7.72 15.70
N GLU A 23 27.43 -7.87 16.70
CA GLU A 23 27.60 -9.11 17.45
C GLU A 23 26.35 -9.48 18.25
N GLN A 24 25.68 -8.52 18.88
CA GLN A 24 24.40 -8.74 19.58
C GLN A 24 23.34 -9.32 18.63
N TYR A 25 23.23 -8.81 17.43
CA TYR A 25 22.35 -9.35 16.40
C TYR A 25 22.79 -10.75 15.94
N GLN A 26 24.05 -10.92 15.59
CA GLN A 26 24.61 -12.17 15.07
C GLN A 26 24.53 -13.33 16.09
N SER A 27 24.65 -13.02 17.38
CA SER A 27 24.55 -13.97 18.49
C SER A 27 23.12 -14.16 19.03
N HIS A 28 22.11 -13.63 18.37
CA HIS A 28 20.69 -13.71 18.78
C HIS A 28 20.34 -13.02 20.10
N GLN A 29 21.18 -12.12 20.60
CA GLN A 29 20.84 -11.30 21.78
C GLN A 29 19.78 -10.25 21.45
N THR A 30 19.76 -9.74 20.22
CA THR A 30 18.76 -8.83 19.71
C THR A 30 18.19 -9.35 18.38
N SER A 31 16.98 -8.93 18.03
CA SER A 31 16.34 -9.29 16.75
C SER A 31 16.68 -8.33 15.60
N TYR A 32 17.37 -7.24 15.89
CA TYR A 32 17.82 -6.21 14.96
C TYR A 32 19.20 -5.69 15.38
N ILE A 33 19.82 -4.84 14.59
CA ILE A 33 21.11 -4.23 14.95
C ILE A 33 20.83 -2.90 15.67
N PRO A 34 21.02 -2.83 17.00
CA PRO A 34 20.75 -1.62 17.77
C PRO A 34 21.58 -0.42 17.29
N ASN A 35 20.99 0.76 17.37
CA ASN A 35 21.61 2.04 16.98
C ASN A 35 22.14 2.09 15.54
N LEU A 36 21.72 1.17 14.68
CA LEU A 36 22.00 1.24 13.25
C LEU A 36 21.04 2.24 12.60
N LEU A 37 21.56 3.42 12.27
CA LEU A 37 20.79 4.43 11.56
C LEU A 37 20.35 3.90 10.18
N PRO A 38 19.10 4.14 9.74
CA PRO A 38 18.61 3.69 8.46
C PRO A 38 19.48 4.12 7.27
N GLU A 39 19.99 5.34 7.30
CA GLU A 39 20.89 5.88 6.27
C GLU A 39 22.23 5.13 6.21
N ILE A 40 22.72 4.64 7.34
CA ILE A 40 23.93 3.82 7.38
C ILE A 40 23.60 2.42 6.88
N ALA A 41 22.45 1.86 7.27
CA ALA A 41 22.04 0.53 6.87
C ALA A 41 21.99 0.38 5.34
N VAL A 42 21.35 1.32 4.64
CA VAL A 42 21.26 1.26 3.16
C VAL A 42 22.59 1.45 2.44
N GLN A 43 23.60 2.02 3.12
CA GLN A 43 24.96 2.20 2.60
C GLN A 43 25.89 1.02 2.90
N LEU A 44 25.48 0.05 3.73
CA LEU A 44 26.28 -1.16 3.95
C LEU A 44 26.55 -1.86 2.61
N ASN A 45 27.80 -2.27 2.39
CA ASN A 45 28.07 -3.02 1.18
C ASN A 45 27.50 -4.44 1.26
N VAL A 46 27.28 -5.05 0.11
CA VAL A 46 26.62 -6.35 0.00
C VAL A 46 27.35 -7.46 0.76
N TYR A 47 28.67 -7.45 0.78
CA TYR A 47 29.46 -8.50 1.44
C TYR A 47 29.40 -8.36 2.96
N ASP A 48 29.33 -7.13 3.51
CA ASP A 48 29.10 -6.90 4.94
C ASP A 48 27.73 -7.43 5.35
N VAL A 49 26.70 -7.15 4.54
CA VAL A 49 25.34 -7.67 4.77
C VAL A 49 25.30 -9.19 4.74
N PHE A 50 25.97 -9.80 3.75
CA PHE A 50 26.05 -11.27 3.68
C PHE A 50 26.82 -11.85 4.87
N GLY A 51 27.91 -11.24 5.31
CA GLY A 51 28.64 -11.65 6.49
C GLY A 51 27.81 -11.58 7.77
N ILE A 52 27.01 -10.53 7.93
CA ILE A 52 26.08 -10.36 9.05
C ILE A 52 24.99 -11.45 9.01
N LEU A 53 24.35 -11.63 7.86
CA LEU A 53 23.27 -12.60 7.69
C LEU A 53 23.76 -14.05 7.79
N GLN A 54 24.97 -14.34 7.28
CA GLN A 54 25.56 -15.67 7.38
C GLN A 54 25.77 -16.10 8.84
N ARG A 55 26.25 -15.19 9.69
CA ARG A 55 26.42 -15.47 11.12
C ARG A 55 25.07 -15.59 11.84
N ARG A 56 24.08 -14.78 11.45
CA ARG A 56 22.74 -14.79 12.05
C ARG A 56 21.91 -16.00 11.65
N LEU A 57 21.88 -16.33 10.35
CA LEU A 57 20.97 -17.31 9.76
C LEU A 57 21.61 -18.68 9.51
N GLY A 58 22.95 -18.73 9.49
CA GLY A 58 23.72 -19.87 9.05
C GLY A 58 23.96 -19.87 7.53
N THR A 59 25.02 -20.55 7.11
CA THR A 59 25.46 -20.60 5.70
C THR A 59 24.42 -21.23 4.80
N GLU A 60 23.81 -22.35 5.20
CA GLU A 60 22.84 -23.08 4.41
C GLU A 60 21.57 -22.24 4.15
N THR A 61 21.02 -21.60 5.20
CA THR A 61 19.83 -20.74 5.07
C THR A 61 20.13 -19.55 4.17
N LEU A 62 21.28 -18.91 4.32
CA LEU A 62 21.64 -17.77 3.48
C LEU A 62 21.79 -18.20 2.01
N GLN A 63 22.46 -19.33 1.73
CA GLN A 63 22.60 -19.83 0.37
C GLN A 63 21.24 -20.15 -0.26
N LYS A 64 20.35 -20.80 0.49
CA LYS A 64 18.98 -21.08 0.05
C LYS A 64 18.21 -19.79 -0.22
N ALA A 65 18.32 -18.78 0.63
CA ALA A 65 17.63 -17.51 0.47
C ALA A 65 18.12 -16.73 -0.77
N LEU A 66 19.40 -16.84 -1.12
CA LEU A 66 20.00 -16.19 -2.29
C LEU A 66 19.79 -16.96 -3.61
N ASP A 67 19.18 -18.14 -3.57
CA ASP A 67 18.80 -18.87 -4.79
C ASP A 67 17.37 -18.47 -5.21
N PRO A 68 17.17 -17.79 -6.36
CA PRO A 68 15.86 -17.37 -6.81
C PRO A 68 14.92 -18.54 -7.19
N ASN A 69 15.46 -19.76 -7.31
CA ASN A 69 14.68 -20.98 -7.59
C ASN A 69 14.22 -21.67 -6.29
N GLN A 70 14.70 -21.22 -5.15
CA GLN A 70 14.30 -21.73 -3.83
C GLN A 70 13.29 -20.80 -3.17
N THR A 71 12.57 -21.34 -2.20
CA THR A 71 11.65 -20.56 -1.36
C THR A 71 11.99 -20.78 0.10
N ILE A 72 12.13 -19.70 0.84
CA ILE A 72 12.13 -19.70 2.30
C ILE A 72 10.67 -19.62 2.75
N ASP A 73 10.28 -20.50 3.62
CA ASP A 73 8.93 -20.49 4.18
C ASP A 73 8.62 -19.17 4.87
N SER A 74 7.41 -18.68 4.66
CA SER A 74 6.88 -17.54 5.40
C SER A 74 6.88 -17.83 6.91
N PRO A 75 7.17 -16.83 7.75
CA PRO A 75 6.99 -16.97 9.20
C PRO A 75 5.53 -17.28 9.59
N LEU A 76 4.60 -17.03 8.68
CA LEU A 76 3.16 -17.19 8.87
C LEU A 76 2.60 -18.53 8.37
N LYS A 77 3.41 -19.41 7.81
CA LYS A 77 2.94 -20.65 7.17
C LYS A 77 2.07 -21.55 8.05
N HIS A 78 2.15 -21.40 9.37
CA HIS A 78 1.37 -22.17 10.33
C HIS A 78 0.03 -21.53 10.71
N HIS A 79 -0.24 -20.32 10.27
CA HIS A 79 -1.52 -19.66 10.47
C HIS A 79 -2.57 -20.21 9.52
N THR A 80 -3.78 -20.38 10.01
CA THR A 80 -4.91 -20.94 9.26
C THR A 80 -5.78 -19.88 8.58
N ASP A 81 -5.55 -18.62 8.90
CA ASP A 81 -6.29 -17.46 8.37
C ASP A 81 -5.45 -16.18 8.44
N GLY A 82 -6.01 -15.07 7.94
CA GLY A 82 -5.37 -13.75 7.90
C GLY A 82 -5.47 -12.95 9.22
N SER A 83 -6.08 -13.47 10.29
CA SER A 83 -6.37 -12.70 11.51
C SER A 83 -5.14 -12.18 12.25
N TRP A 84 -3.98 -12.75 11.98
CA TRP A 84 -2.69 -12.30 12.50
C TRP A 84 -2.42 -10.82 12.16
N LEU A 85 -2.90 -10.33 11.01
CA LEU A 85 -2.68 -8.97 10.57
C LEU A 85 -3.35 -7.93 11.48
N LYS A 86 -4.40 -8.31 12.22
CA LYS A 86 -5.09 -7.44 13.18
C LYS A 86 -4.22 -6.93 14.32
N LYS A 87 -3.07 -7.55 14.53
CA LYS A 87 -2.12 -7.20 15.61
C LYS A 87 -0.70 -6.95 15.10
N SER A 88 -0.51 -6.89 13.77
CA SER A 88 0.80 -6.72 13.14
C SER A 88 1.29 -5.28 13.23
N ASN A 89 2.58 -5.11 13.45
CA ASN A 89 3.26 -3.82 13.35
C ASN A 89 4.00 -3.77 12.00
N MET A 90 3.42 -3.03 11.07
CA MET A 90 3.88 -2.97 9.70
C MET A 90 4.80 -1.78 9.43
N VAL A 91 5.76 -1.96 8.53
CA VAL A 91 6.56 -0.87 7.95
C VAL A 91 6.27 -0.79 6.46
N GLY A 92 5.75 0.35 6.01
CA GLY A 92 5.49 0.62 4.59
C GLY A 92 6.73 1.18 3.90
N ILE A 93 7.14 0.55 2.79
CA ILE A 93 8.36 0.91 2.08
C ILE A 93 8.07 1.18 0.61
N ASN A 94 8.24 2.44 0.19
CA ASN A 94 8.34 2.77 -1.22
C ASN A 94 9.74 2.44 -1.71
N VAL A 95 9.87 1.45 -2.61
CA VAL A 95 11.18 1.00 -3.10
C VAL A 95 11.88 2.08 -3.92
N ARG A 96 11.13 2.97 -4.58
CA ARG A 96 11.70 4.11 -5.30
C ARG A 96 12.51 5.02 -4.37
N THR A 97 12.04 5.24 -3.14
CA THR A 97 12.73 6.09 -2.16
C THR A 97 13.95 5.43 -1.54
N ILE A 98 13.95 4.10 -1.43
CA ILE A 98 15.08 3.31 -0.92
C ILE A 98 15.94 2.72 -2.05
N GLN A 99 15.56 2.95 -3.31
CA GLN A 99 16.29 2.70 -4.56
C GLN A 99 16.35 1.25 -5.06
N SER A 100 16.26 0.24 -4.21
CA SER A 100 16.30 -1.16 -4.67
C SER A 100 15.64 -2.13 -3.68
N PHE A 101 15.22 -3.30 -4.17
CA PHE A 101 14.72 -4.36 -3.31
C PHE A 101 15.75 -4.85 -2.30
N PHE A 102 17.02 -4.87 -2.65
CA PHE A 102 18.07 -5.29 -1.71
C PHE A 102 18.27 -4.27 -0.58
N ASN A 103 18.05 -2.99 -0.84
CA ASN A 103 18.08 -1.97 0.22
C ASN A 103 16.94 -2.14 1.23
N VAL A 104 15.80 -2.75 0.84
CA VAL A 104 14.76 -3.15 1.80
C VAL A 104 15.31 -4.16 2.81
N VAL A 105 16.10 -5.13 2.35
CA VAL A 105 16.77 -6.11 3.23
C VAL A 105 17.79 -5.42 4.15
N LYS A 106 18.58 -4.49 3.62
CA LYS A 106 19.52 -3.68 4.42
C LYS A 106 18.79 -2.88 5.50
N TYR A 107 17.71 -2.22 5.14
CA TYR A 107 16.88 -1.46 6.07
C TYR A 107 16.24 -2.38 7.13
N ALA A 108 15.81 -3.58 6.76
CA ALA A 108 15.22 -4.53 7.69
C ALA A 108 16.17 -4.95 8.84
N LEU A 109 17.48 -4.76 8.70
CA LEU A 109 18.44 -4.94 9.79
C LEU A 109 18.23 -3.97 10.95
N THR A 110 17.54 -2.83 10.72
CA THR A 110 17.21 -1.83 11.74
C THR A 110 15.87 -2.08 12.43
N ILE A 111 15.10 -3.06 11.96
CA ILE A 111 13.71 -3.28 12.38
C ILE A 111 13.63 -4.47 13.34
N PRO A 112 13.22 -4.27 14.61
CA PRO A 112 13.12 -5.36 15.60
C PRO A 112 11.97 -6.33 15.28
N LYS A 113 11.93 -7.48 15.97
CA LYS A 113 10.84 -8.47 15.89
C LYS A 113 9.47 -7.88 16.25
N THR A 114 9.47 -6.80 17.02
CA THR A 114 8.26 -6.06 17.43
C THR A 114 7.62 -5.28 16.29
N GLN A 115 8.32 -5.14 15.17
CA GLN A 115 7.80 -4.66 13.89
C GLN A 115 7.95 -5.80 12.88
N ASP A 116 6.93 -6.61 12.78
CA ASP A 116 6.97 -7.98 12.23
C ASP A 116 6.71 -8.07 10.72
N SER A 117 6.19 -7.00 10.12
CA SER A 117 5.73 -7.02 8.74
C SER A 117 6.29 -5.86 7.92
N ILE A 118 6.62 -6.14 6.67
CA ILE A 118 7.05 -5.15 5.68
C ILE A 118 6.04 -5.11 4.54
N HIS A 119 5.39 -3.97 4.36
CA HIS A 119 4.55 -3.71 3.21
C HIS A 119 5.39 -3.02 2.13
N ILE A 120 5.55 -3.65 0.97
CA ILE A 120 6.22 -3.08 -0.19
C ILE A 120 5.16 -2.41 -1.07
N LEU A 121 5.29 -1.10 -1.30
CA LEU A 121 4.44 -0.32 -2.17
C LEU A 121 4.49 -0.85 -3.61
N PRO A 122 3.66 -0.34 -4.54
CA PRO A 122 3.55 -0.91 -5.88
C PRO A 122 4.89 -1.16 -6.55
N ILE A 123 5.05 -2.35 -7.07
CA ILE A 123 6.32 -2.87 -7.62
C ILE A 123 6.36 -2.89 -9.15
N TRP A 124 5.29 -2.42 -9.79
CA TRP A 124 5.07 -2.55 -11.23
C TRP A 124 5.72 -1.42 -12.02
N GLU A 125 5.99 -1.66 -13.30
CA GLU A 125 6.39 -0.59 -14.23
C GLU A 125 5.36 0.54 -14.23
N PRO A 126 5.77 1.81 -13.97
CA PRO A 126 4.86 2.94 -13.93
C PRO A 126 4.46 3.40 -15.34
N GLY A 127 3.28 4.00 -15.44
CA GLY A 127 2.74 4.57 -16.67
C GLY A 127 3.29 5.96 -17.00
N VAL A 128 2.55 6.68 -17.83
CA VAL A 128 2.99 7.96 -18.41
C VAL A 128 3.21 9.07 -17.39
N VAL A 129 2.53 9.00 -16.26
CA VAL A 129 2.69 10.01 -15.18
C VAL A 129 3.75 9.65 -14.16
N GLY A 130 4.38 8.48 -14.30
CA GLY A 130 5.43 8.03 -13.38
C GLY A 130 4.93 7.52 -12.03
N SER A 131 3.63 7.58 -11.74
CA SER A 131 3.07 7.05 -10.49
C SER A 131 3.19 5.53 -10.43
N LEU A 132 3.64 5.02 -9.30
CA LEU A 132 3.69 3.57 -9.04
C LEU A 132 2.29 2.93 -9.00
N TYR A 133 1.25 3.74 -8.73
CA TYR A 133 -0.15 3.30 -8.72
C TYR A 133 -0.78 3.26 -10.11
N GLY A 134 -0.11 3.81 -11.13
CA GLY A 134 -0.51 3.73 -12.53
C GLY A 134 0.32 2.73 -13.30
N LYS A 135 0.15 1.43 -13.04
CA LYS A 135 0.97 0.40 -13.70
C LYS A 135 0.71 0.32 -15.21
N VAL A 136 1.78 0.06 -15.95
CA VAL A 136 1.74 -0.18 -17.40
C VAL A 136 1.47 -1.63 -17.73
N SER A 137 2.05 -2.52 -16.95
CA SER A 137 1.99 -3.97 -17.11
C SER A 137 2.15 -4.64 -15.75
N PHE A 138 2.18 -5.98 -15.74
CA PHE A 138 2.57 -6.75 -14.56
C PHE A 138 4.08 -7.10 -14.55
N ASN A 139 4.90 -6.39 -15.32
CA ASN A 139 6.35 -6.49 -15.21
C ASN A 139 6.82 -5.74 -13.96
N ILE A 140 7.84 -6.28 -13.32
CA ILE A 140 8.46 -5.61 -12.17
C ILE A 140 9.24 -4.39 -12.66
N ASN A 141 9.13 -3.29 -11.94
CA ASN A 141 9.78 -2.05 -12.28
C ASN A 141 11.33 -2.19 -12.28
N PRO A 142 11.99 -2.00 -13.43
CA PRO A 142 13.44 -2.18 -13.56
C PRO A 142 14.26 -1.16 -12.76
N GLU A 143 13.66 -0.03 -12.35
CA GLU A 143 14.38 0.96 -11.53
C GLU A 143 14.77 0.43 -10.14
N PHE A 144 14.14 -0.67 -9.68
CA PHE A 144 14.40 -1.30 -8.38
C PHE A 144 15.55 -2.34 -8.42
N TYR A 145 16.24 -2.43 -9.53
CA TYR A 145 17.38 -3.33 -9.71
C TYR A 145 18.64 -2.83 -8.98
N SER A 146 19.34 -3.73 -8.32
CA SER A 146 20.61 -3.46 -7.64
C SER A 146 21.80 -4.00 -8.44
N GLU A 147 22.58 -3.13 -9.02
CA GLU A 147 23.85 -3.47 -9.69
C GLU A 147 24.88 -4.06 -8.71
N GLU A 148 24.88 -3.59 -7.46
CA GLU A 148 25.76 -4.08 -6.41
C GLU A 148 25.48 -5.56 -6.10
N LEU A 149 24.19 -5.91 -5.95
CA LEU A 149 23.78 -7.28 -5.69
C LEU A 149 24.10 -8.20 -6.88
N ALA A 150 23.88 -7.75 -8.11
CA ALA A 150 24.18 -8.53 -9.31
C ALA A 150 25.67 -8.78 -9.49
N ARG A 151 26.52 -7.81 -9.12
CA ARG A 151 27.98 -8.01 -9.13
C ARG A 151 28.45 -9.03 -8.10
N ALA A 152 27.84 -9.03 -6.92
CA ALA A 152 28.16 -9.99 -5.85
C ALA A 152 27.64 -11.39 -6.15
N VAL A 153 26.46 -11.49 -6.77
CA VAL A 153 25.78 -12.75 -7.12
C VAL A 153 25.31 -12.68 -8.59
N PRO A 154 26.14 -13.05 -9.57
CA PRO A 154 25.85 -12.87 -11.00
C PRO A 154 24.59 -13.58 -11.51
N SER A 155 24.09 -14.60 -10.80
CA SER A 155 22.83 -15.26 -11.12
C SER A 155 21.60 -14.36 -10.90
N LEU A 156 21.72 -13.30 -10.08
CA LEU A 156 20.66 -12.33 -9.76
C LEU A 156 20.65 -11.15 -10.75
N ASN A 157 20.64 -11.46 -12.01
CA ASN A 157 20.82 -10.53 -13.13
C ASN A 157 19.47 -9.95 -13.65
N THR A 158 18.36 -10.18 -12.97
CA THR A 158 17.08 -9.53 -13.27
C THR A 158 16.41 -9.01 -11.99
N VAL A 159 15.59 -7.99 -12.14
CA VAL A 159 14.89 -7.37 -11.02
C VAL A 159 13.95 -8.35 -10.31
N GLU A 160 13.32 -9.27 -11.04
CA GLU A 160 12.44 -10.30 -10.48
C GLU A 160 13.20 -11.28 -9.59
N LYS A 161 14.40 -11.71 -10.02
CA LYS A 161 15.24 -12.59 -9.19
C LYS A 161 15.67 -11.87 -7.92
N GLN A 162 15.97 -10.58 -8.01
CA GLN A 162 16.32 -9.77 -6.84
C GLN A 162 15.14 -9.56 -5.90
N LEU A 163 13.94 -9.34 -6.42
CA LEU A 163 12.72 -9.29 -5.60
C LEU A 163 12.51 -10.63 -4.87
N LYS A 164 12.60 -11.76 -5.60
CA LYS A 164 12.45 -13.10 -5.01
C LYS A 164 13.41 -13.35 -3.86
N VAL A 165 14.69 -13.09 -4.05
CA VAL A 165 15.69 -13.33 -2.99
C VAL A 165 15.56 -12.31 -1.84
N SER A 166 15.11 -11.08 -2.12
CA SER A 166 14.84 -10.12 -1.06
C SER A 166 13.72 -10.59 -0.13
N ILE A 167 12.62 -11.11 -0.69
CA ILE A 167 11.54 -11.71 0.09
C ILE A 167 12.02 -12.94 0.85
N ASN A 168 12.79 -13.82 0.22
CA ASN A 168 13.39 -14.97 0.90
C ASN A 168 14.24 -14.55 2.11
N LEU A 169 15.07 -13.51 1.96
CA LEU A 169 15.90 -12.99 3.05
C LEU A 169 15.05 -12.37 4.17
N LEU A 170 14.00 -11.64 3.82
CA LEU A 170 13.07 -11.08 4.81
C LEU A 170 12.34 -12.18 5.58
N HIS A 171 11.87 -13.23 4.91
CA HIS A 171 11.29 -14.40 5.57
C HIS A 171 12.31 -15.09 6.50
N ALA A 172 13.55 -15.27 6.06
CA ALA A 172 14.61 -15.83 6.90
C ALA A 172 14.91 -14.97 8.13
N MET A 173 14.72 -13.65 8.04
CA MET A 173 14.83 -12.70 9.15
C MET A 173 13.56 -12.67 10.03
N GLY A 174 12.53 -13.47 9.72
CA GLY A 174 11.27 -13.54 10.47
C GLY A 174 10.28 -12.43 10.16
N LYS A 175 10.40 -11.75 9.01
CA LYS A 175 9.48 -10.71 8.56
C LYS A 175 8.47 -11.25 7.57
N SER A 176 7.19 -10.96 7.76
CA SER A 176 6.19 -11.15 6.71
C SER A 176 6.26 -10.00 5.70
N VAL A 177 5.86 -10.27 4.45
CA VAL A 177 6.00 -9.30 3.35
C VAL A 177 4.67 -9.14 2.62
N GLY A 178 4.21 -7.89 2.51
CA GLY A 178 2.99 -7.53 1.79
C GLY A 178 3.27 -6.84 0.46
N MET A 179 2.31 -6.97 -0.46
CA MET A 179 2.30 -6.26 -1.73
C MET A 179 1.11 -5.33 -1.84
N ASP A 180 1.22 -4.29 -2.67
CA ASP A 180 0.07 -3.49 -3.09
C ASP A 180 -0.73 -4.21 -4.19
N VAL A 181 -2.03 -4.30 -4.01
CA VAL A 181 -2.98 -4.75 -5.02
C VAL A 181 -3.75 -3.55 -5.54
N ILE A 182 -3.54 -3.24 -6.81
CA ILE A 182 -4.09 -2.06 -7.47
C ILE A 182 -5.17 -2.52 -8.47
N PRO A 183 -6.47 -2.26 -8.21
CA PRO A 183 -7.56 -2.71 -9.06
C PRO A 183 -7.81 -1.83 -10.29
N HIS A 184 -6.82 -1.05 -10.68
CA HIS A 184 -6.82 -0.16 -11.84
C HIS A 184 -5.45 -0.15 -12.53
N THR A 185 -5.30 0.63 -13.59
CA THR A 185 -4.07 0.74 -14.36
C THR A 185 -3.94 2.14 -14.97
N ASP A 186 -2.78 2.46 -15.53
CA ASP A 186 -2.62 3.65 -16.37
C ASP A 186 -3.54 3.55 -17.60
N ARG A 187 -4.20 4.66 -17.99
CA ARG A 187 -5.14 4.71 -19.12
C ARG A 187 -4.49 4.37 -20.46
N PHE A 188 -3.19 4.52 -20.55
CA PHE A 188 -2.41 4.28 -21.75
C PHE A 188 -1.43 3.14 -21.56
N SER A 189 -1.79 2.22 -20.68
CA SER A 189 -0.99 1.06 -20.37
C SER A 189 -0.95 0.05 -21.53
N GLU A 190 0.07 -0.78 -21.50
CA GLU A 190 0.12 -1.95 -22.38
C GLU A 190 -1.05 -2.91 -22.12
N LEU A 191 -1.56 -2.96 -20.88
CA LEU A 191 -2.72 -3.77 -20.53
C LEU A 191 -3.99 -3.31 -21.23
N VAL A 192 -4.21 -1.99 -21.31
CA VAL A 192 -5.36 -1.41 -22.00
C VAL A 192 -5.34 -1.72 -23.51
N ILE A 193 -4.16 -1.65 -24.11
CA ILE A 193 -3.98 -1.96 -25.54
C ILE A 193 -4.05 -3.47 -25.81
N ALA A 194 -3.46 -4.29 -24.95
CA ALA A 194 -3.44 -5.74 -25.13
C ALA A 194 -4.79 -6.43 -24.84
N TYR A 195 -5.63 -5.78 -24.02
CA TYR A 195 -6.92 -6.29 -23.58
C TYR A 195 -8.02 -5.24 -23.67
N PRO A 196 -8.33 -4.70 -24.87
CA PRO A 196 -9.31 -3.62 -25.00
C PRO A 196 -10.67 -3.96 -24.36
N ARG A 197 -11.11 -5.22 -24.45
CA ARG A 197 -12.36 -5.72 -23.87
C ARG A 197 -12.43 -5.60 -22.34
N PHE A 198 -11.29 -5.50 -21.67
CA PHE A 198 -11.24 -5.45 -20.20
C PHE A 198 -11.49 -4.05 -19.64
N PHE A 199 -11.68 -3.06 -20.49
CA PHE A 199 -11.80 -1.66 -20.11
C PHE A 199 -13.04 -1.03 -20.72
N GLU A 200 -13.52 0.07 -20.10
CA GLU A 200 -14.59 0.89 -20.64
C GLU A 200 -14.03 1.89 -21.64
N TRP A 201 -14.64 1.93 -22.81
CA TRP A 201 -14.28 2.83 -23.88
C TRP A 201 -15.35 3.85 -24.16
N VAL A 202 -14.94 5.03 -24.58
CA VAL A 202 -15.81 6.06 -25.10
C VAL A 202 -15.31 6.52 -26.46
N ARG A 203 -16.23 7.00 -27.28
CA ARG A 203 -15.91 7.70 -28.54
C ARG A 203 -16.21 9.17 -28.34
N ARG A 204 -15.25 10.01 -28.73
CA ARG A 204 -15.37 11.47 -28.71
C ARG A 204 -15.37 12.02 -30.12
N VAL A 205 -16.20 13.04 -30.34
CA VAL A 205 -16.19 13.85 -31.53
C VAL A 205 -16.31 15.32 -31.12
N GLY A 206 -15.36 16.15 -31.52
CA GLY A 206 -15.39 17.57 -31.19
C GLY A 206 -15.37 17.86 -29.65
N GLY A 207 -14.69 17.03 -28.90
CA GLY A 207 -14.59 17.18 -27.44
C GLY A 207 -15.76 16.59 -26.63
N ARG A 208 -16.81 16.11 -27.29
CA ARG A 208 -17.99 15.51 -26.65
C ARG A 208 -17.99 14.01 -26.81
N ILE A 209 -18.47 13.30 -25.80
CA ILE A 209 -18.70 11.86 -25.87
C ILE A 209 -19.92 11.60 -26.75
N THR A 210 -19.74 10.80 -27.78
CA THR A 210 -20.78 10.43 -28.74
C THR A 210 -21.21 8.98 -28.62
N SER A 211 -20.43 8.16 -27.92
CA SER A 211 -20.77 6.76 -27.67
C SER A 211 -20.01 6.26 -26.43
N ASN A 212 -20.68 5.44 -25.62
CA ASN A 212 -20.11 4.62 -24.58
C ASN A 212 -20.56 3.16 -24.71
N SER A 213 -20.94 2.75 -25.91
CA SER A 213 -21.40 1.39 -26.17
C SER A 213 -20.38 0.36 -25.72
N GLU A 214 -20.88 -0.70 -25.11
CA GLU A 214 -20.06 -1.80 -24.64
C GLU A 214 -19.21 -2.46 -25.72
N SER A 215 -19.62 -2.35 -26.96
CA SER A 215 -18.95 -2.95 -28.11
C SER A 215 -17.76 -2.17 -28.66
N LEU A 216 -17.51 -0.93 -28.20
CA LEU A 216 -16.45 -0.04 -28.72
C LEU A 216 -15.04 -0.68 -28.66
N TYR A 217 -14.81 -1.59 -27.74
CA TYR A 217 -13.54 -2.32 -27.69
C TYR A 217 -13.21 -3.05 -29.00
N ARG A 218 -14.23 -3.48 -29.78
CA ARG A 218 -14.02 -4.18 -31.07
C ARG A 218 -13.41 -3.27 -32.11
N GLU A 219 -13.81 -2.00 -32.12
CA GLU A 219 -13.27 -0.98 -33.02
C GLU A 219 -11.84 -0.63 -32.62
N VAL A 220 -11.56 -0.57 -31.31
CA VAL A 220 -10.19 -0.40 -30.79
C VAL A 220 -9.30 -1.59 -31.18
N GLU A 221 -9.79 -2.82 -31.06
CA GLU A 221 -9.08 -4.02 -31.53
C GLU A 221 -8.75 -3.95 -33.04
N GLU A 222 -9.65 -3.41 -33.88
CA GLU A 222 -9.37 -3.19 -35.30
C GLU A 222 -8.25 -2.16 -35.53
N ILE A 223 -8.27 -1.07 -34.78
CA ILE A 223 -7.22 -0.04 -34.89
C ILE A 223 -5.85 -0.64 -34.57
N ILE A 224 -5.77 -1.40 -33.44
CA ILE A 224 -4.52 -2.05 -33.04
C ILE A 224 -4.08 -3.10 -34.07
N TRP A 225 -5.02 -3.89 -34.57
CA TRP A 225 -4.76 -4.88 -35.62
C TRP A 225 -4.22 -4.27 -36.90
N HIS A 226 -4.81 -3.16 -37.35
CA HIS A 226 -4.33 -2.40 -38.48
C HIS A 226 -2.93 -1.80 -38.26
N TYR A 227 -2.66 -1.31 -37.04
CA TYR A 227 -1.33 -0.83 -36.68
C TYR A 227 -0.29 -1.96 -36.81
N ILE A 228 -0.56 -3.13 -36.27
CA ILE A 228 0.32 -4.30 -36.37
C ILE A 228 0.46 -4.73 -37.85
N GLY A 229 -0.61 -4.70 -38.62
CA GLY A 229 -0.56 -5.03 -40.05
C GLY A 229 0.35 -4.10 -40.86
N ARG A 230 0.40 -2.79 -40.51
CA ARG A 230 1.27 -1.81 -41.18
C ARG A 230 2.72 -1.87 -40.72
N ASN A 231 2.94 -2.08 -39.42
CA ASN A 231 4.25 -1.94 -38.80
C ASN A 231 4.93 -3.29 -38.47
N GLY A 232 4.22 -4.39 -38.71
CA GLY A 232 4.66 -5.73 -38.29
C GLY A 232 4.53 -5.98 -36.79
N THR A 233 4.66 -7.23 -36.39
CA THR A 233 4.76 -7.60 -34.96
C THR A 233 6.06 -7.08 -34.39
N ALA A 234 6.05 -6.70 -33.11
CA ALA A 234 7.23 -6.13 -32.48
C ALA A 234 8.36 -7.16 -32.24
N ASN A 235 8.01 -8.43 -32.15
CA ASN A 235 8.96 -9.53 -31.98
C ASN A 235 9.38 -10.22 -33.29
N GLY A 236 8.96 -9.67 -34.45
CA GLY A 236 9.29 -10.21 -35.76
C GLY A 236 8.57 -11.50 -36.17
N THR A 237 7.62 -11.96 -35.36
CA THR A 237 6.81 -13.14 -35.68
C THR A 237 5.89 -12.83 -36.86
N SER A 238 5.76 -13.75 -37.82
CA SER A 238 4.78 -13.55 -38.90
C SER A 238 3.36 -13.60 -38.36
N LEU A 239 2.46 -12.73 -38.91
CA LEU A 239 1.04 -12.75 -38.57
C LEU A 239 0.36 -14.00 -39.16
N SER A 240 0.66 -15.17 -38.62
CA SER A 240 0.03 -16.46 -39.00
C SER A 240 -1.27 -16.74 -38.23
N PHE A 241 -1.68 -15.82 -37.36
CA PHE A 241 -2.86 -15.93 -36.51
C PHE A 241 -3.87 -14.81 -36.81
N SER A 242 -5.12 -15.02 -36.41
CA SER A 242 -6.20 -14.05 -36.64
C SER A 242 -6.23 -12.96 -35.54
N LYS A 243 -6.91 -11.84 -35.82
CA LYS A 243 -7.23 -10.83 -34.80
C LYS A 243 -7.90 -11.48 -33.58
N ASN A 244 -8.85 -12.38 -33.79
CA ASN A 244 -9.53 -13.06 -32.69
C ASN A 244 -8.56 -13.89 -31.84
N THR A 245 -7.54 -14.49 -32.42
CA THR A 245 -6.50 -15.20 -31.67
C THR A 245 -5.70 -14.24 -30.79
N LEU A 246 -5.40 -13.03 -31.30
CA LEU A 246 -4.64 -12.03 -30.53
C LEU A 246 -5.44 -11.51 -29.32
N PHE A 247 -6.73 -11.23 -29.50
CA PHE A 247 -7.53 -10.54 -28.48
C PHE A 247 -8.50 -11.45 -27.69
N SER A 248 -8.59 -12.75 -28.01
CA SER A 248 -9.51 -13.64 -27.26
C SER A 248 -9.13 -13.77 -25.78
N PRO A 249 -10.02 -13.40 -24.87
CA PRO A 249 -9.80 -13.61 -23.44
C PRO A 249 -10.25 -14.98 -22.95
N GLU A 250 -11.10 -15.67 -23.71
CA GLU A 250 -11.82 -16.88 -23.27
C GLU A 250 -11.02 -18.15 -23.45
N ILE A 251 -10.21 -18.19 -24.50
CA ILE A 251 -9.27 -19.28 -24.76
C ILE A 251 -7.91 -18.63 -24.99
N PRO A 252 -7.06 -18.52 -23.97
CA PRO A 252 -5.75 -17.90 -24.13
C PRO A 252 -4.86 -18.81 -24.99
N ILE A 253 -4.98 -18.72 -26.31
CA ILE A 253 -4.06 -19.35 -27.25
C ILE A 253 -2.66 -18.77 -27.07
N LEU A 254 -2.60 -17.48 -26.66
CA LEU A 254 -1.38 -16.75 -26.34
C LEU A 254 -1.31 -16.47 -24.85
N THR A 255 -0.15 -16.70 -24.26
CA THR A 255 0.12 -16.21 -22.92
C THR A 255 0.16 -14.67 -22.92
N ASP A 256 -0.01 -14.03 -21.74
CA ASP A 256 0.11 -12.58 -21.62
C ASP A 256 1.46 -12.07 -22.14
N ALA A 257 2.56 -12.76 -21.77
CA ALA A 257 3.89 -12.40 -22.22
C ALA A 257 4.00 -12.45 -23.78
N GLN A 258 3.49 -13.50 -24.40
CA GLN A 258 3.48 -13.61 -25.86
C GLN A 258 2.67 -12.49 -26.52
N ARG A 259 1.49 -12.18 -25.98
CA ARG A 259 0.64 -11.09 -26.50
C ARG A 259 1.33 -9.73 -26.40
N LEU A 260 1.87 -9.42 -25.22
CA LEU A 260 2.60 -8.17 -25.01
C LEU A 260 3.84 -8.08 -25.91
N GLU A 261 4.56 -9.19 -26.08
CA GLU A 261 5.76 -9.24 -26.93
C GLU A 261 5.42 -9.05 -28.42
N ILE A 262 4.32 -9.59 -28.89
CA ILE A 262 3.82 -9.41 -30.26
C ILE A 262 3.48 -7.93 -30.50
N ILE A 263 2.80 -7.29 -29.56
CA ILE A 263 2.32 -5.91 -29.73
C ILE A 263 3.44 -4.90 -29.49
N PHE A 264 4.24 -5.07 -28.43
CA PHE A 264 5.17 -4.05 -27.95
C PHE A 264 6.64 -4.41 -28.12
N GLY A 265 7.00 -5.70 -28.14
CA GLY A 265 8.37 -6.21 -28.18
C GLY A 265 8.82 -6.82 -26.87
N HIS A 266 10.05 -7.27 -26.86
CA HIS A 266 10.66 -7.92 -25.69
C HIS A 266 10.71 -6.98 -24.48
N VAL A 267 10.52 -7.52 -23.28
CA VAL A 267 10.45 -6.76 -22.02
C VAL A 267 11.67 -5.88 -21.76
N SER A 268 12.86 -6.28 -22.23
CA SER A 268 14.09 -5.49 -22.09
C SER A 268 14.19 -4.30 -23.07
N ASP A 269 13.37 -4.25 -24.11
CA ASP A 269 13.34 -3.09 -25.02
C ASP A 269 12.40 -1.99 -24.54
N VAL A 270 12.74 -1.39 -23.40
CA VAL A 270 11.92 -0.36 -22.75
C VAL A 270 11.59 0.80 -23.70
N LYS A 271 12.57 1.25 -24.51
CA LYS A 271 12.37 2.38 -25.46
C LYS A 271 11.48 1.99 -26.64
N GLY A 272 11.67 0.81 -27.20
CA GLY A 272 10.83 0.31 -28.29
C GLY A 272 9.40 0.08 -27.85
N ARG A 273 9.20 -0.52 -26.68
CA ARG A 273 7.87 -0.71 -26.06
C ARG A 273 7.16 0.61 -25.83
N LEU A 274 7.84 1.58 -25.22
CA LEU A 274 7.26 2.92 -24.99
C LEU A 274 6.86 3.60 -26.32
N ARG A 275 7.75 3.56 -27.33
CA ARG A 275 7.45 4.14 -28.63
C ARG A 275 6.20 3.51 -29.25
N ARG A 276 6.13 2.17 -29.34
CA ARG A 276 4.98 1.48 -29.93
C ARG A 276 3.70 1.76 -29.16
N ARG A 277 3.77 1.79 -27.83
CA ARG A 277 2.64 2.14 -26.99
C ARG A 277 2.10 3.54 -27.31
N ILE A 278 2.98 4.53 -27.44
CA ILE A 278 2.61 5.91 -27.79
C ILE A 278 1.98 5.95 -29.19
N GLU A 279 2.59 5.31 -30.18
CA GLU A 279 2.08 5.28 -31.56
C GLU A 279 0.69 4.65 -31.64
N ILE A 280 0.47 3.50 -30.99
CA ILE A 280 -0.83 2.83 -30.97
C ILE A 280 -1.87 3.69 -30.25
N MET A 281 -1.55 4.26 -29.10
CA MET A 281 -2.47 5.13 -28.37
C MET A 281 -2.83 6.37 -29.15
N GLN A 282 -1.88 6.94 -29.88
CA GLN A 282 -2.13 8.08 -30.76
C GLN A 282 -3.09 7.72 -31.92
N ASP A 283 -2.95 6.54 -32.52
CA ASP A 283 -3.88 6.04 -33.52
C ASP A 283 -5.31 5.87 -32.96
N ILE A 284 -5.42 5.34 -31.75
CA ILE A 284 -6.69 5.15 -31.03
C ILE A 284 -7.36 6.51 -30.77
N ILE A 285 -6.62 7.45 -30.17
CA ILE A 285 -7.13 8.79 -29.80
C ILE A 285 -7.49 9.61 -31.06
N ASN A 286 -6.68 9.55 -32.11
CA ASN A 286 -6.95 10.27 -33.37
C ASN A 286 -8.24 9.79 -34.04
N GLN A 287 -8.69 8.56 -33.78
CA GLN A 287 -9.97 8.05 -34.25
C GLN A 287 -11.12 8.31 -33.26
N GLY A 288 -10.83 9.02 -32.16
CA GLY A 288 -11.80 9.48 -31.18
C GLY A 288 -12.07 8.49 -30.04
N TYR A 289 -11.27 7.45 -29.88
CA TYR A 289 -11.47 6.48 -28.80
C TYR A 289 -10.54 6.76 -27.63
N GLU A 290 -11.08 6.62 -26.42
CA GLU A 290 -10.29 6.68 -25.19
C GLU A 290 -10.95 5.84 -24.08
N THR A 291 -10.14 5.36 -23.12
CA THR A 291 -10.68 4.74 -21.90
C THR A 291 -11.18 5.81 -20.96
N LEU A 292 -12.22 5.49 -20.18
CA LEU A 292 -12.72 6.38 -19.15
C LEU A 292 -11.69 6.61 -18.06
N PRO A 293 -11.42 7.88 -17.70
CA PRO A 293 -10.72 8.18 -16.47
C PRO A 293 -11.46 7.58 -15.27
N MET A 294 -10.72 7.09 -14.31
CA MET A 294 -11.28 6.43 -13.13
C MET A 294 -12.30 7.28 -12.37
N THR A 295 -12.09 8.60 -12.32
CA THR A 295 -12.99 9.56 -11.68
C THR A 295 -14.22 9.94 -12.48
N MET A 296 -14.32 9.51 -13.73
CA MET A 296 -15.40 9.88 -14.63
C MET A 296 -16.46 8.80 -14.80
N ALA A 297 -16.20 7.60 -14.31
CA ALA A 297 -17.16 6.51 -14.42
C ALA A 297 -18.01 6.41 -13.15
N PRO A 298 -19.36 6.32 -13.24
CA PRO A 298 -20.18 6.06 -12.08
C PRO A 298 -19.80 4.73 -11.42
N PRO A 299 -19.92 4.60 -10.10
CA PRO A 299 -20.53 5.51 -9.14
C PRO A 299 -19.54 6.52 -8.50
N TYR A 300 -18.53 6.94 -9.23
CA TYR A 300 -17.52 7.83 -8.69
C TYR A 300 -18.08 9.23 -8.42
N ARG A 301 -17.46 9.86 -7.44
CA ARG A 301 -17.83 11.17 -6.98
C ARG A 301 -17.39 12.29 -7.90
N GLY A 302 -18.12 13.37 -7.74
CA GLY A 302 -17.82 14.63 -8.39
C GLY A 302 -18.09 14.58 -9.89
N LEU A 303 -18.81 13.56 -10.35
CA LEU A 303 -19.24 13.43 -11.71
C LEU A 303 -20.75 13.35 -11.79
N HIS A 304 -21.37 14.22 -12.52
CA HIS A 304 -22.77 14.12 -12.91
C HIS A 304 -22.94 14.29 -14.42
N ILE A 305 -24.02 13.73 -14.93
CA ILE A 305 -24.39 13.88 -16.34
C ILE A 305 -25.19 15.17 -16.48
N ASN A 306 -24.71 16.06 -17.35
CA ASN A 306 -25.46 17.24 -17.68
C ASN A 306 -26.61 16.86 -18.65
N SER A 307 -27.83 16.74 -18.12
CA SER A 307 -29.02 16.37 -18.89
C SER A 307 -29.45 17.42 -19.92
N GLU A 308 -28.95 18.63 -19.79
CA GLU A 308 -29.27 19.76 -20.68
C GLU A 308 -28.32 19.85 -21.89
N ASP A 309 -27.12 19.25 -21.76
CA ASP A 309 -26.12 19.26 -22.85
C ASP A 309 -25.91 17.86 -23.40
N TYR A 310 -26.45 17.62 -24.58
CA TYR A 310 -26.33 16.35 -25.31
C TYR A 310 -26.25 16.54 -26.81
N ILE A 311 -25.72 15.54 -27.49
CA ILE A 311 -25.81 15.40 -28.92
C ILE A 311 -26.65 14.17 -29.27
N LEU A 312 -27.30 14.23 -30.47
CA LEU A 312 -28.00 13.09 -31.01
C LEU A 312 -27.10 12.37 -32.00
N ASP A 313 -27.08 11.05 -31.95
CA ASP A 313 -26.44 10.23 -32.96
C ASP A 313 -27.40 9.98 -34.15
N GLU A 314 -26.92 9.25 -35.16
CA GLU A 314 -27.69 8.90 -36.36
C GLU A 314 -28.96 8.08 -36.07
N ASN A 315 -29.02 7.41 -34.91
CA ASN A 315 -30.12 6.58 -34.47
C ASN A 315 -31.08 7.33 -33.53
N GLY A 316 -30.80 8.59 -33.21
CA GLY A 316 -31.58 9.42 -32.32
C GLY A 316 -31.26 9.19 -30.82
N ASN A 317 -30.20 8.48 -30.46
CA ASN A 317 -29.76 8.33 -29.11
C ASN A 317 -29.12 9.62 -28.59
N ARG A 318 -29.39 9.93 -27.32
CA ARG A 318 -28.80 11.09 -26.64
C ARG A 318 -27.49 10.71 -25.97
N TRP A 319 -26.45 11.49 -26.29
CA TRP A 319 -25.13 11.35 -25.68
C TRP A 319 -24.83 12.60 -24.89
N TYR A 320 -24.97 12.47 -23.55
CA TYR A 320 -24.82 13.58 -22.64
C TYR A 320 -23.36 13.91 -22.38
N THR A 321 -23.06 15.19 -22.19
CA THR A 321 -21.81 15.61 -21.58
C THR A 321 -21.87 15.36 -20.10
N TYR A 322 -20.72 15.26 -19.46
CA TYR A 322 -20.63 15.21 -18.03
C TYR A 322 -19.77 16.33 -17.48
N GLU A 323 -20.12 16.73 -16.28
CA GLU A 323 -19.49 17.81 -15.55
C GLU A 323 -19.00 17.28 -14.22
N PHE A 324 -17.97 17.93 -13.70
CA PHE A 324 -17.54 17.70 -12.34
C PHE A 324 -18.31 18.64 -11.41
N ASP A 325 -18.75 18.13 -10.27
CA ASP A 325 -19.43 18.94 -9.25
C ASP A 325 -18.55 20.08 -8.76
N GLU A 326 -17.24 19.84 -8.76
CA GLU A 326 -16.24 20.89 -8.54
C GLU A 326 -15.02 20.65 -9.42
N PRO A 327 -14.31 21.71 -9.89
CA PRO A 327 -13.03 21.59 -10.60
C PRO A 327 -11.98 21.01 -9.66
N GLN A 328 -11.77 19.72 -9.72
CA GLN A 328 -11.06 18.98 -8.70
C GLN A 328 -9.58 18.76 -9.02
N ALA A 329 -8.74 18.93 -8.01
CA ALA A 329 -7.42 18.31 -7.95
C ALA A 329 -7.51 16.78 -8.16
N MET A 330 -8.56 16.14 -7.66
CA MET A 330 -8.85 14.71 -7.87
C MET A 330 -8.92 14.30 -9.33
N SER A 331 -9.54 15.10 -10.19
CA SER A 331 -9.60 14.79 -11.63
C SER A 331 -8.21 14.76 -12.28
N ARG A 332 -7.26 15.52 -11.74
CA ARG A 332 -5.87 15.51 -12.20
C ARG A 332 -5.10 14.31 -11.70
N VAL A 333 -5.33 13.91 -10.44
CA VAL A 333 -4.66 12.76 -9.82
C VAL A 333 -5.13 11.46 -10.44
N PHE A 334 -6.43 11.28 -10.61
CA PHE A 334 -7.02 10.03 -11.11
C PHE A 334 -7.31 10.04 -12.62
N GLY A 335 -7.22 11.19 -13.28
CA GLY A 335 -7.41 11.32 -14.72
C GLY A 335 -6.51 10.41 -15.55
N PRO A 336 -5.24 10.17 -15.18
CA PRO A 336 -4.36 9.23 -15.87
C PRO A 336 -4.69 7.76 -15.65
N LEU A 337 -5.57 7.43 -14.70
CA LEU A 337 -5.91 6.06 -14.33
C LEU A 337 -7.23 5.62 -14.97
N THR A 338 -7.35 4.33 -15.23
CA THR A 338 -8.59 3.69 -15.65
C THR A 338 -8.78 2.39 -14.86
N ARG A 339 -10.03 1.98 -14.68
CA ARG A 339 -10.38 0.74 -14.00
C ARG A 339 -10.68 -0.38 -14.99
N TYR A 340 -10.57 -1.59 -14.49
CA TYR A 340 -11.07 -2.76 -15.20
C TYR A 340 -12.60 -2.74 -15.26
N LYS A 341 -13.17 -3.12 -16.40
CA LYS A 341 -14.61 -3.30 -16.59
C LYS A 341 -15.04 -4.64 -15.99
N LEU A 342 -15.40 -4.63 -14.71
CA LEU A 342 -15.73 -5.84 -13.95
C LEU A 342 -17.14 -6.36 -14.24
N PHE A 343 -18.05 -5.49 -14.68
CA PHE A 343 -19.45 -5.80 -14.95
C PHE A 343 -19.86 -5.33 -16.34
N HIS A 344 -20.86 -5.96 -16.89
CA HIS A 344 -21.51 -5.48 -18.10
C HIS A 344 -22.25 -4.17 -17.84
N SER A 345 -22.52 -3.40 -18.88
CA SER A 345 -23.36 -2.22 -18.81
C SER A 345 -24.83 -2.66 -18.72
N LYS A 346 -25.59 -2.02 -17.86
CA LYS A 346 -27.03 -2.28 -17.69
C LYS A 346 -27.81 -1.70 -18.85
N ASP A 347 -27.31 -0.63 -19.41
CA ASP A 347 -28.02 0.20 -20.36
C ASP A 347 -26.98 0.90 -21.26
N ASP A 348 -26.84 0.40 -22.47
CA ASP A 348 -25.96 0.98 -23.44
C ASP A 348 -26.37 2.42 -23.74
N ASN A 349 -25.43 3.34 -23.66
CA ASN A 349 -25.59 4.73 -24.04
C ASN A 349 -26.53 5.60 -23.18
N ALA A 350 -27.08 5.13 -22.09
CA ALA A 350 -28.07 5.93 -21.36
C ALA A 350 -27.49 6.49 -20.04
N ASN A 351 -27.44 5.70 -19.00
CA ASN A 351 -27.20 6.20 -17.65
C ASN A 351 -25.86 5.79 -17.04
N TRP A 352 -24.97 5.18 -17.83
CA TRP A 352 -23.67 4.70 -17.35
C TRP A 352 -23.72 3.67 -16.22
N GLN A 353 -24.87 3.00 -16.05
CA GLN A 353 -25.06 2.06 -14.96
C GLN A 353 -24.42 0.71 -15.27
N LEU A 354 -23.79 0.15 -14.25
CA LEU A 354 -23.27 -1.20 -14.31
C LEU A 354 -24.32 -2.21 -13.90
N ASP A 355 -24.34 -3.34 -14.59
CA ASP A 355 -25.18 -4.49 -14.24
C ASP A 355 -24.42 -5.40 -13.27
N PHE A 356 -24.59 -5.15 -11.98
CA PHE A 356 -23.90 -5.89 -10.92
C PHE A 356 -24.35 -7.36 -10.83
N ASP A 357 -25.46 -7.72 -11.48
CA ASP A 357 -25.91 -9.11 -11.60
C ASP A 357 -25.24 -9.85 -12.77
N ASN A 358 -24.49 -9.13 -13.61
CA ASN A 358 -23.87 -9.67 -14.82
C ASN A 358 -22.35 -9.37 -14.86
N PRO A 359 -21.54 -10.11 -14.07
CA PRO A 359 -20.11 -9.89 -14.00
C PRO A 359 -19.38 -10.38 -15.27
N GLN A 360 -18.36 -9.64 -15.70
CA GLN A 360 -17.45 -10.06 -16.76
C GLN A 360 -16.41 -11.04 -16.20
N LYS A 361 -16.79 -12.30 -16.14
CA LYS A 361 -16.01 -13.37 -15.52
C LYS A 361 -14.55 -13.44 -15.97
N CYS A 362 -14.27 -13.23 -17.25
CA CYS A 362 -12.90 -13.26 -17.78
C CYS A 362 -12.00 -12.17 -17.20
N VAL A 363 -12.57 -10.99 -16.89
CA VAL A 363 -11.82 -9.88 -16.27
C VAL A 363 -11.50 -10.18 -14.81
N TRP A 364 -12.48 -10.68 -14.08
CA TRP A 364 -12.30 -11.12 -12.70
C TRP A 364 -11.24 -12.23 -12.57
N ASP A 365 -11.36 -13.25 -13.42
CA ASP A 365 -10.43 -14.38 -13.43
C ASP A 365 -9.01 -13.94 -13.80
N TYR A 366 -8.88 -12.98 -14.73
CA TYR A 366 -7.60 -12.40 -15.10
C TYR A 366 -6.93 -11.69 -13.92
N ILE A 367 -7.63 -10.78 -13.25
CA ILE A 367 -7.07 -10.01 -12.13
C ILE A 367 -6.68 -10.94 -10.99
N CYS A 368 -7.58 -11.83 -10.56
CA CYS A 368 -7.28 -12.79 -9.49
C CYS A 368 -6.06 -13.65 -9.81
N ARG A 369 -5.97 -14.16 -11.04
CA ARG A 369 -4.83 -14.96 -11.47
C ARG A 369 -3.53 -14.18 -11.48
N LYS A 370 -3.53 -12.91 -11.95
CA LYS A 370 -2.31 -12.10 -12.00
C LYS A 370 -1.71 -11.82 -10.63
N TYR A 371 -2.53 -11.50 -9.65
CA TYR A 371 -2.05 -11.29 -8.30
C TYR A 371 -1.65 -12.60 -7.60
N TYR A 372 -2.34 -13.70 -7.90
CA TYR A 372 -1.93 -15.02 -7.43
C TYR A 372 -0.58 -15.45 -8.05
N GLU A 373 -0.37 -15.27 -9.35
CA GLU A 373 0.92 -15.54 -10.01
C GLU A 373 2.05 -14.74 -9.37
N CYS A 374 1.80 -13.49 -9.00
CA CYS A 374 2.74 -12.65 -8.26
C CYS A 374 3.03 -13.24 -6.87
N GLN A 375 1.99 -13.56 -6.10
CA GLN A 375 2.14 -14.18 -4.78
C GLN A 375 2.91 -15.51 -4.87
N GLN A 376 2.54 -16.39 -5.78
CA GLN A 376 3.17 -17.69 -5.96
C GLN A 376 4.65 -17.57 -6.34
N ARG A 377 4.97 -16.63 -7.25
CA ARG A 377 6.33 -16.43 -7.74
C ARG A 377 7.26 -15.86 -6.67
N PHE A 378 6.79 -14.88 -5.91
CA PHE A 378 7.63 -14.13 -4.99
C PHE A 378 7.45 -14.53 -3.53
N GLY A 379 6.25 -14.94 -3.10
CA GLY A 379 5.96 -15.40 -1.74
C GLY A 379 5.39 -14.32 -0.83
N PHE A 380 4.60 -13.39 -1.34
CA PHE A 380 3.92 -12.39 -0.51
C PHE A 380 2.91 -13.01 0.46
N ASP A 381 2.82 -12.49 1.67
CA ASP A 381 2.02 -13.02 2.77
C ASP A 381 0.69 -12.30 2.95
N PHE A 382 0.62 -11.05 2.52
CA PHE A 382 -0.59 -10.22 2.60
C PHE A 382 -0.63 -9.21 1.47
N MET A 383 -1.78 -8.58 1.31
CA MET A 383 -1.95 -7.46 0.39
C MET A 383 -2.45 -6.22 1.11
N ARG A 384 -2.00 -5.06 0.68
CA ARG A 384 -2.71 -3.80 0.86
C ARG A 384 -3.56 -3.57 -0.37
N GLY A 385 -4.86 -3.43 -0.21
CA GLY A 385 -5.77 -3.15 -1.33
C GLY A 385 -5.93 -1.67 -1.52
N ASP A 386 -5.41 -1.18 -2.64
CA ASP A 386 -5.46 0.23 -3.01
C ASP A 386 -6.88 0.68 -3.33
N MET A 387 -7.26 1.85 -2.82
CA MET A 387 -8.57 2.47 -3.06
C MET A 387 -9.76 1.53 -2.78
N ALA A 388 -9.70 0.76 -1.70
CA ALA A 388 -10.75 -0.20 -1.36
C ALA A 388 -12.14 0.45 -1.22
N HIS A 389 -12.18 1.71 -0.79
CA HIS A 389 -13.40 2.50 -0.60
C HIS A 389 -14.11 2.91 -1.90
N ILE A 390 -13.45 2.84 -3.05
CA ILE A 390 -14.03 3.26 -4.33
C ILE A 390 -14.21 2.11 -5.34
N GLN A 391 -14.13 0.88 -4.88
CA GLN A 391 -14.37 -0.25 -5.78
C GLN A 391 -15.84 -0.31 -6.22
N PRO A 392 -16.12 -0.86 -7.43
CA PRO A 392 -17.48 -0.99 -7.92
C PRO A 392 -18.37 -1.72 -6.93
N ARG A 393 -19.50 -1.13 -6.60
CA ARG A 393 -20.54 -1.75 -5.77
C ARG A 393 -21.91 -1.29 -6.26
N PRO A 394 -22.96 -2.07 -5.96
CA PRO A 394 -24.31 -1.71 -6.32
C PRO A 394 -24.73 -0.38 -5.70
N ASP A 395 -25.32 0.50 -6.52
CA ASP A 395 -25.89 1.76 -6.04
C ASP A 395 -26.98 1.49 -5.01
N GLY A 396 -26.95 2.24 -3.93
CA GLY A 396 -28.00 2.21 -2.92
C GLY A 396 -28.08 0.92 -2.11
N VAL A 397 -27.05 0.08 -2.14
CA VAL A 397 -27.00 -1.08 -1.24
C VAL A 397 -26.25 -0.68 0.02
N PRO A 398 -26.95 -0.29 1.07
CA PRO A 398 -26.34 0.11 2.32
C PRO A 398 -25.79 -1.07 3.11
N THR A 399 -26.34 -2.26 2.90
CA THR A 399 -25.95 -3.46 3.62
C THR A 399 -26.07 -4.67 2.72
N PHE A 400 -24.95 -5.40 2.55
CA PHE A 400 -25.01 -6.74 2.03
C PHE A 400 -25.51 -7.66 3.14
N GLN A 401 -26.60 -8.38 2.87
CA GLN A 401 -26.91 -9.52 3.70
C GLN A 401 -25.87 -10.59 3.40
N VAL A 402 -25.27 -11.15 4.45
CA VAL A 402 -24.23 -12.19 4.35
C VAL A 402 -24.70 -13.39 3.50
N SER A 403 -26.00 -13.63 3.44
CA SER A 403 -26.62 -14.66 2.61
C SER A 403 -26.54 -14.41 1.11
N ASP A 404 -26.61 -13.15 0.66
CA ASP A 404 -26.50 -12.79 -0.77
C ASP A 404 -25.06 -12.88 -1.26
N PHE A 405 -24.14 -12.80 -0.32
CA PHE A 405 -22.71 -12.85 -0.56
C PHE A 405 -22.19 -14.27 -0.81
N GLU A 406 -22.82 -15.31 -0.29
CA GLU A 406 -22.31 -16.69 -0.39
C GLU A 406 -22.41 -17.26 -1.79
N THR A 407 -23.37 -16.85 -2.58
CA THR A 407 -23.57 -17.35 -3.95
C THR A 407 -22.73 -16.65 -4.99
N ASN A 408 -22.35 -15.37 -4.77
CA ASN A 408 -21.61 -14.54 -5.73
C ASN A 408 -20.33 -13.92 -5.15
N ARG A 409 -19.79 -14.42 -4.05
CA ARG A 409 -18.65 -13.90 -3.32
C ARG A 409 -17.42 -13.58 -4.20
N LYS A 410 -17.22 -14.35 -5.24
CA LYS A 410 -16.10 -14.18 -6.18
C LYS A 410 -16.15 -12.86 -6.95
N TYR A 411 -17.34 -12.33 -7.19
CA TYR A 411 -17.55 -11.21 -8.12
C TYR A 411 -18.06 -9.94 -7.47
N TYR A 412 -18.07 -9.91 -6.15
CA TYR A 412 -18.61 -8.76 -5.43
C TYR A 412 -17.62 -7.60 -5.33
N ASP A 413 -16.41 -7.88 -4.89
CA ASP A 413 -15.32 -6.93 -4.72
C ASP A 413 -14.03 -7.53 -5.27
N PRO A 414 -13.25 -6.80 -6.08
CA PRO A 414 -12.04 -7.33 -6.68
C PRO A 414 -10.96 -7.69 -5.64
N LEU A 415 -10.84 -6.91 -4.57
CA LEU A 415 -9.82 -7.14 -3.54
C LEU A 415 -10.16 -8.39 -2.71
N LEU A 416 -11.41 -8.52 -2.27
CA LEU A 416 -11.88 -9.75 -1.62
C LEU A 416 -11.69 -10.96 -2.52
N SER A 417 -12.02 -10.84 -3.81
CA SER A 417 -11.90 -11.94 -4.77
C SER A 417 -10.45 -12.39 -4.92
N ILE A 418 -9.50 -11.46 -4.96
CA ILE A 418 -8.06 -11.76 -5.00
C ILE A 418 -7.64 -12.49 -3.72
N LYS A 419 -7.99 -11.96 -2.54
CA LYS A 419 -7.70 -12.61 -1.25
C LYS A 419 -8.20 -14.04 -1.23
N LYS A 420 -9.49 -14.24 -1.52
CA LYS A 420 -10.10 -15.58 -1.50
C LYS A 420 -9.50 -16.52 -2.54
N PHE A 421 -9.15 -15.99 -3.70
CA PHE A 421 -8.48 -16.79 -4.73
C PHE A 421 -7.12 -17.30 -4.24
N VAL A 422 -6.28 -16.43 -3.68
CA VAL A 422 -4.97 -16.80 -3.14
C VAL A 422 -5.11 -17.80 -1.97
N GLN A 423 -6.01 -17.54 -1.03
CA GLN A 423 -6.27 -18.45 0.10
C GLN A 423 -6.68 -19.85 -0.39
N LYS A 424 -7.55 -19.92 -1.39
CA LYS A 424 -8.02 -21.20 -1.97
C LYS A 424 -6.91 -21.99 -2.68
N GLN A 425 -5.86 -21.31 -3.14
CA GLN A 425 -4.70 -21.94 -3.78
C GLN A 425 -3.66 -22.46 -2.76
N GLY A 426 -3.97 -22.48 -1.48
CA GLY A 426 -3.11 -23.07 -0.45
C GLY A 426 -2.32 -22.08 0.39
N VAL A 427 -2.70 -20.81 0.40
CA VAL A 427 -2.11 -19.76 1.25
C VAL A 427 -3.18 -19.23 2.21
N PRO A 428 -3.68 -20.03 3.18
CA PRO A 428 -4.82 -19.67 4.02
C PRO A 428 -4.55 -18.42 4.88
N TYR A 429 -3.31 -18.18 5.24
CA TYR A 429 -2.88 -17.02 6.03
C TYR A 429 -2.79 -15.72 5.24
N PHE A 430 -3.04 -15.73 3.93
CA PHE A 430 -2.98 -14.52 3.10
C PHE A 430 -4.03 -13.50 3.58
N ALA A 431 -3.55 -12.34 4.07
CA ALA A 431 -4.35 -11.34 4.74
C ALA A 431 -4.61 -10.11 3.86
N PHE A 432 -5.58 -9.30 4.24
CA PHE A 432 -5.97 -8.10 3.53
C PHE A 432 -5.96 -6.85 4.43
N PHE A 433 -5.12 -5.90 4.06
CA PHE A 433 -5.02 -4.57 4.62
C PHE A 433 -5.70 -3.58 3.67
N ALA A 434 -6.84 -3.01 4.06
CA ALA A 434 -7.60 -2.11 3.20
C ALA A 434 -7.10 -0.67 3.30
N GLU A 435 -6.92 -0.03 2.15
CA GLU A 435 -6.87 1.42 2.13
C GLU A 435 -8.31 1.95 2.06
N THR A 436 -8.78 2.42 3.19
CA THR A 436 -10.03 3.17 3.24
C THR A 436 -9.90 4.28 4.24
N PHE A 437 -10.51 5.39 3.92
CA PHE A 437 -10.67 6.50 4.83
C PHE A 437 -12.07 6.41 5.40
N LEU A 438 -12.17 6.43 6.71
CA LEU A 438 -13.47 6.50 7.36
C LEU A 438 -13.97 7.94 7.25
N VAL A 439 -14.90 8.09 6.36
CA VAL A 439 -15.60 9.34 6.17
C VAL A 439 -17.01 9.14 6.69
N GLU A 440 -17.57 10.17 7.28
CA GLU A 440 -18.98 10.12 7.69
C GLU A 440 -19.84 9.64 6.52
N PRO A 441 -20.76 8.71 6.74
CA PRO A 441 -21.54 8.06 5.67
C PRO A 441 -22.17 9.02 4.67
N ASP A 442 -22.64 10.17 5.15
CA ASP A 442 -23.32 11.17 4.34
C ASP A 442 -22.39 12.04 3.48
N PHE A 443 -21.11 12.08 3.82
CA PHE A 443 -20.16 12.98 3.16
C PHE A 443 -19.66 12.42 1.83
N MET A 444 -19.60 11.10 1.67
CA MET A 444 -18.97 10.49 0.52
C MET A 444 -19.93 9.86 -0.51
N GLY A 445 -21.20 9.67 -0.24
CA GLY A 445 -22.17 9.08 -1.19
C GLY A 445 -21.91 7.61 -1.56
N TYR A 446 -20.97 6.92 -0.90
CA TYR A 446 -20.60 5.53 -1.15
C TYR A 446 -21.26 4.53 -0.20
N GLY A 447 -22.12 5.01 0.68
CA GLY A 447 -22.71 4.19 1.73
C GLY A 447 -21.80 4.02 2.95
N ASP A 448 -22.15 3.08 3.79
CA ASP A 448 -21.43 2.80 5.03
C ASP A 448 -20.09 2.11 4.73
N GLU A 449 -18.98 2.84 4.85
CA GLU A 449 -17.62 2.33 4.64
C GLU A 449 -17.29 1.15 5.56
N LEU A 450 -17.82 1.16 6.78
CA LEU A 450 -17.60 0.08 7.74
C LEU A 450 -18.31 -1.20 7.33
N ALA A 451 -19.55 -1.10 6.84
CA ALA A 451 -20.27 -2.24 6.29
C ALA A 451 -19.57 -2.80 5.04
N HIS A 452 -18.98 -1.94 4.23
CA HIS A 452 -18.15 -2.36 3.10
C HIS A 452 -16.91 -3.13 3.57
N LEU A 453 -16.19 -2.62 4.56
CA LEU A 453 -15.00 -3.29 5.12
C LEU A 453 -15.33 -4.66 5.72
N GLU A 454 -16.48 -4.79 6.39
CA GLU A 454 -16.98 -6.09 6.85
C GLU A 454 -17.26 -7.03 5.69
N ALA A 455 -17.96 -6.52 4.66
CA ALA A 455 -18.33 -7.31 3.49
C ALA A 455 -17.11 -7.82 2.69
N ILE A 456 -16.04 -7.05 2.60
CA ILE A 456 -14.81 -7.47 1.92
C ILE A 456 -13.83 -8.22 2.82
N GLU A 457 -14.20 -8.48 4.07
CA GLU A 457 -13.41 -9.24 5.04
C GLU A 457 -11.96 -8.73 5.19
N ALA A 458 -11.76 -7.42 5.26
CA ALA A 458 -10.46 -6.84 5.52
C ALA A 458 -10.07 -7.07 6.99
N GLU A 459 -8.87 -7.57 7.25
CA GLU A 459 -8.37 -7.77 8.61
C GLU A 459 -7.93 -6.47 9.26
N ALA A 460 -7.40 -5.54 8.48
CA ALA A 460 -6.96 -4.24 8.95
C ALA A 460 -7.27 -3.15 7.92
N THR A 461 -7.36 -1.92 8.38
CA THR A 461 -7.55 -0.75 7.50
C THR A 461 -6.67 0.41 7.94
N LEU A 462 -6.27 1.25 7.01
CA LEU A 462 -5.57 2.50 7.30
C LEU A 462 -6.37 3.40 8.24
N GLY A 463 -7.67 3.52 8.01
CA GLY A 463 -8.49 4.46 8.76
C GLY A 463 -8.07 5.91 8.54
N ASP A 464 -8.59 6.81 9.37
CA ASP A 464 -8.40 8.25 9.22
C ASP A 464 -7.61 8.90 10.38
N LEU A 465 -6.99 8.09 11.25
CA LEU A 465 -6.15 8.60 12.34
C LEU A 465 -4.88 9.31 11.83
N GLN A 466 -4.47 9.00 10.61
CA GLN A 466 -3.36 9.66 9.95
C GLN A 466 -3.60 11.14 9.67
N SER A 467 -4.84 11.55 9.43
CA SER A 467 -5.22 12.90 9.00
C SER A 467 -5.58 13.83 10.15
N SER A 468 -5.17 13.52 11.37
CA SER A 468 -5.47 14.33 12.55
C SER A 468 -4.24 14.56 13.43
N VAL A 469 -4.12 15.77 13.97
CA VAL A 469 -3.04 16.12 14.90
C VAL A 469 -3.33 15.53 16.28
N VAL A 470 -2.39 14.77 16.83
CA VAL A 470 -2.50 14.19 18.18
C VAL A 470 -2.76 15.30 19.23
N GLY A 471 -3.67 15.01 20.15
CA GLY A 471 -4.07 15.94 21.21
C GLY A 471 -5.21 16.88 20.86
N THR A 472 -5.63 16.93 19.59
CA THR A 472 -6.83 17.66 19.16
C THR A 472 -8.12 16.88 19.50
N GLY A 473 -9.23 17.61 19.58
CA GLY A 473 -10.56 17.00 19.76
C GLY A 473 -10.90 16.04 18.62
N GLU A 474 -10.53 16.39 17.39
CA GLU A 474 -10.73 15.56 16.20
C GLU A 474 -9.99 14.22 16.29
N PHE A 475 -8.71 14.24 16.66
CA PHE A 475 -7.95 13.00 16.87
C PHE A 475 -8.58 12.11 17.94
N MET A 476 -8.96 12.71 19.07
CA MET A 476 -9.60 11.98 20.17
C MET A 476 -10.94 11.39 19.77
N GLN A 477 -11.75 12.12 19.02
CA GLN A 477 -13.03 11.62 18.51
C GLN A 477 -12.81 10.41 17.62
N LYS A 478 -11.95 10.54 16.62
CA LYS A 478 -11.62 9.44 15.70
C LYS A 478 -11.04 8.23 16.43
N PHE A 479 -10.09 8.43 17.33
CA PHE A 479 -9.47 7.35 18.09
C PHE A 479 -10.49 6.58 18.93
N VAL A 480 -11.35 7.29 19.67
CA VAL A 480 -12.38 6.67 20.53
C VAL A 480 -13.43 5.96 19.70
N ASP A 481 -13.93 6.59 18.64
CA ASP A 481 -14.95 6.01 17.77
C ASP A 481 -14.44 4.75 17.10
N TYR A 482 -13.22 4.78 16.57
CA TYR A 482 -12.61 3.63 15.91
C TYR A 482 -12.37 2.48 16.87
N TYR A 483 -11.78 2.77 18.02
CA TYR A 483 -11.48 1.73 18.99
C TYR A 483 -12.73 1.02 19.50
N ARG A 484 -13.78 1.78 19.79
CA ARG A 484 -15.06 1.24 20.31
C ARG A 484 -15.92 0.65 19.22
N TYR A 485 -16.13 1.41 18.16
CA TYR A 485 -17.12 1.07 17.15
C TYR A 485 -16.75 -0.19 16.38
N LEU A 486 -15.50 -0.31 15.93
CA LEU A 486 -15.07 -1.50 15.20
C LEU A 486 -15.08 -2.76 16.03
N LYS A 487 -14.79 -2.66 17.33
CA LYS A 487 -14.79 -3.83 18.22
C LYS A 487 -16.20 -4.36 18.54
N THR A 488 -17.23 -3.63 18.20
CA THR A 488 -18.64 -4.07 18.38
C THR A 488 -19.19 -4.83 17.18
N ARG A 489 -18.50 -4.84 16.03
CA ARG A 489 -18.96 -5.52 14.83
C ARG A 489 -18.59 -6.99 14.81
N GLN A 490 -19.38 -7.82 14.11
CA GLN A 490 -19.14 -9.27 14.00
C GLN A 490 -17.81 -9.59 13.33
N PHE A 491 -17.49 -8.88 12.27
CA PHE A 491 -16.20 -8.92 11.60
C PHE A 491 -15.64 -7.50 11.59
N ALA A 492 -14.85 -7.16 12.57
CA ALA A 492 -14.27 -5.84 12.66
C ALA A 492 -12.82 -5.86 12.19
N PRO A 493 -12.48 -5.18 11.09
CA PRO A 493 -11.09 -4.91 10.81
C PRO A 493 -10.53 -4.01 11.89
N ASN A 494 -9.26 -4.20 12.24
CA ASN A 494 -8.59 -3.29 13.16
C ASN A 494 -8.07 -2.07 12.40
N TYR A 495 -8.17 -0.90 13.03
CA TYR A 495 -7.50 0.31 12.55
C TYR A 495 -6.02 0.27 12.84
N THR A 496 -5.25 0.81 11.91
CA THR A 496 -3.83 1.05 12.14
C THR A 496 -3.60 2.35 12.87
N ILE A 497 -2.74 2.30 13.86
CA ILE A 497 -2.09 3.50 14.37
C ILE A 497 -0.98 3.87 13.39
N ILE A 498 -1.18 4.99 12.69
CA ILE A 498 -0.25 5.43 11.65
C ILE A 498 0.78 6.38 12.22
N THR A 499 2.04 6.07 12.00
CA THR A 499 3.19 6.86 12.45
C THR A 499 3.76 7.77 11.37
N ALA A 500 3.55 7.44 10.10
CA ALA A 500 3.77 8.33 8.96
C ALA A 500 3.07 7.74 7.74
N ASP A 501 2.40 8.56 6.95
CA ASP A 501 1.97 8.11 5.64
C ASP A 501 3.12 8.22 4.64
N LYS A 502 3.06 7.36 3.67
CA LYS A 502 4.06 7.18 2.64
C LYS A 502 3.90 8.13 1.45
N ASP A 503 2.69 8.66 1.24
CA ASP A 503 2.28 9.14 -0.07
C ASP A 503 1.93 10.63 -0.10
N ASP A 504 1.55 11.24 1.02
CA ASP A 504 1.01 12.59 1.02
C ASP A 504 1.92 13.58 1.76
N PRO A 505 2.49 14.56 1.07
CA PRO A 505 3.31 15.59 1.72
C PRO A 505 2.54 16.42 2.76
N ARG A 506 1.21 16.48 2.67
CA ARG A 506 0.36 17.18 3.66
C ARG A 506 0.40 16.50 5.02
N PHE A 507 0.75 15.25 5.09
CA PHE A 507 0.88 14.54 6.37
C PHE A 507 1.95 15.11 7.28
N ASP A 508 2.90 15.84 6.77
CA ASP A 508 3.85 16.55 7.60
C ASP A 508 3.17 17.58 8.52
N GLU A 509 2.01 18.06 8.16
CA GLU A 509 1.21 18.94 9.04
C GLU A 509 0.65 18.17 10.24
N PHE A 510 0.23 16.95 10.05
CA PHE A 510 -0.34 16.10 11.10
C PHE A 510 0.73 15.51 12.01
N TYR A 511 1.96 15.37 11.53
CA TYR A 511 3.10 14.83 12.27
C TYR A 511 4.05 15.88 12.82
N ARG A 512 3.59 17.10 13.01
CA ARG A 512 4.41 18.19 13.60
C ARG A 512 4.82 17.91 15.03
N THR A 513 3.94 17.25 15.77
CA THR A 513 4.12 16.98 17.20
C THR A 513 3.68 15.57 17.54
N ALA A 514 4.07 15.09 18.71
CA ALA A 514 3.61 13.82 19.28
C ALA A 514 3.96 12.56 18.47
N ASN A 515 4.98 12.60 17.62
CA ASN A 515 5.44 11.42 16.87
C ASN A 515 5.85 10.27 17.80
N HIS A 516 6.49 10.60 18.93
CA HIS A 516 6.85 9.63 19.95
C HIS A 516 5.63 8.97 20.58
N LEU A 517 4.54 9.69 20.81
CA LEU A 517 3.29 9.12 21.32
C LEU A 517 2.65 8.19 20.31
N ARG A 518 2.55 8.59 19.04
CA ARG A 518 2.01 7.71 17.98
C ARG A 518 2.78 6.40 17.92
N PHE A 519 4.11 6.48 17.96
CA PHE A 519 4.95 5.30 17.93
C PHE A 519 4.78 4.44 19.21
N PHE A 520 4.72 5.08 20.38
CA PHE A 520 4.47 4.40 21.65
C PHE A 520 3.14 3.64 21.66
N VAL A 521 2.05 4.31 21.29
CA VAL A 521 0.72 3.68 21.22
C VAL A 521 0.72 2.55 20.18
N GLY A 522 1.27 2.77 19.00
CA GLY A 522 1.33 1.75 17.96
C GLY A 522 2.16 0.52 18.35
N LEU A 523 3.17 0.70 19.18
CA LEU A 523 4.05 -0.38 19.62
C LEU A 523 3.50 -1.18 20.81
N PHE A 524 2.85 -0.51 21.78
CA PHE A 524 2.46 -1.11 23.04
C PHE A 524 0.94 -1.34 23.22
N LEU A 525 0.09 -0.81 22.33
CA LEU A 525 -1.34 -1.12 22.27
C LEU A 525 -1.54 -2.31 21.34
N THR A 526 -1.27 -3.52 21.83
CA THR A 526 -1.06 -4.72 21.01
C THR A 526 -2.31 -5.32 20.37
N ASP A 527 -3.49 -4.85 20.69
CA ASP A 527 -4.73 -5.26 20.03
C ASP A 527 -5.18 -4.36 18.88
N MET A 528 -4.34 -3.40 18.50
CA MET A 528 -4.43 -2.63 17.26
C MET A 528 -3.15 -2.79 16.44
N PRO A 529 -3.25 -2.95 15.11
CA PRO A 529 -2.06 -2.94 14.26
C PRO A 529 -1.45 -1.53 14.20
N SER A 530 -0.16 -1.45 13.89
CA SER A 530 0.48 -0.19 13.57
C SER A 530 1.07 -0.19 12.16
N TYR A 531 1.15 1.00 11.58
CA TYR A 531 1.77 1.20 10.26
C TYR A 531 2.74 2.35 10.32
N MET A 532 4.02 2.07 10.14
CA MET A 532 5.08 3.05 10.13
C MET A 532 5.60 3.24 8.71
N GLY A 533 5.63 4.47 8.22
CA GLY A 533 6.26 4.77 6.93
C GLY A 533 7.79 4.69 7.02
N LEU A 534 8.43 4.29 5.93
CA LEU A 534 9.88 4.28 5.79
C LEU A 534 10.51 5.58 6.30
N GLY A 535 11.52 5.46 7.14
CA GLY A 535 12.28 6.59 7.67
C GLY A 535 11.58 7.40 8.75
N PHE A 536 10.43 6.95 9.26
CA PHE A 536 9.72 7.64 10.34
C PHE A 536 10.62 7.93 11.55
N GLU A 537 11.49 7.01 11.89
CA GLU A 537 12.40 7.07 13.03
C GLU A 537 13.43 8.20 12.94
N VAL A 538 13.64 8.75 11.75
CA VAL A 538 14.52 9.90 11.50
C VAL A 538 13.79 11.05 10.83
N ARG A 539 12.45 10.92 10.67
CA ARG A 539 11.66 11.89 9.92
C ARG A 539 11.69 13.26 10.57
N ASN A 540 11.97 14.24 9.78
CA ASN A 540 11.73 15.64 10.09
C ASN A 540 10.60 16.15 9.20
N LEU A 541 10.02 17.29 9.61
CA LEU A 541 9.02 17.97 8.80
C LEU A 541 9.65 18.50 7.52
N HIS A 542 9.03 18.19 6.39
CA HIS A 542 9.39 18.75 5.11
C HIS A 542 8.57 20.01 4.86
N ILE A 543 9.24 21.16 4.85
CA ILE A 543 8.57 22.45 4.60
C ILE A 543 8.11 22.52 3.14
N GLU A 544 8.82 21.87 2.23
CA GLU A 544 8.61 22.03 0.80
C GLU A 544 7.90 20.84 0.16
N ARG A 545 8.15 19.61 0.57
CA ARG A 545 7.64 18.41 -0.09
C ARG A 545 7.75 17.15 0.77
N GLY A 546 6.75 16.31 0.70
CA GLY A 546 6.89 14.89 1.04
C GLY A 546 7.74 14.17 -0.03
N ALA A 547 8.47 13.15 0.37
CA ALA A 547 9.45 12.49 -0.50
C ALA A 547 8.97 11.15 -1.08
N ASN A 548 7.69 10.79 -0.98
CA ASN A 548 7.34 9.40 -1.05
C ASN A 548 6.61 8.97 -2.32
N GLU A 549 5.88 9.84 -3.00
CA GLU A 549 5.13 9.46 -4.18
C GLU A 549 5.17 10.52 -5.26
N GLU A 550 5.04 10.08 -6.48
CA GLU A 550 5.14 10.89 -7.66
C GLU A 550 3.83 11.03 -8.37
N TYR A 551 3.39 12.27 -8.59
CA TYR A 551 2.37 12.62 -9.55
C TYR A 551 2.93 13.59 -10.55
N SER A 552 2.81 13.26 -11.81
CA SER A 552 3.17 14.15 -12.89
C SER A 552 1.97 15.03 -13.27
N LYS A 553 2.26 16.18 -13.83
CA LYS A 553 1.27 17.09 -14.42
C LYS A 553 0.70 16.59 -15.75
N LEU A 554 1.10 15.42 -16.19
CA LEU A 554 0.72 14.90 -17.49
C LEU A 554 -0.71 14.38 -17.48
N TYR A 555 -1.49 14.91 -18.38
CA TYR A 555 -2.73 14.29 -18.81
C TYR A 555 -2.55 13.82 -20.22
N VAL A 556 -2.65 12.51 -20.45
CA VAL A 556 -2.71 11.99 -21.81
C VAL A 556 -1.71 12.65 -22.72
N PHE A 557 -0.72 12.48 -23.13
CA PHE A 557 0.18 13.15 -24.10
C PHE A 557 0.16 14.70 -24.11
N SER A 558 -0.58 15.33 -23.21
CA SER A 558 -0.57 16.78 -23.06
C SER A 558 -0.14 17.17 -21.66
N ILE A 559 0.82 18.08 -21.60
CA ILE A 559 1.23 18.73 -20.36
C ILE A 559 0.31 19.91 -20.15
N GLN A 560 -0.37 19.94 -19.01
CA GLN A 560 -1.10 21.12 -18.60
C GLN A 560 -0.15 22.03 -17.84
N ASP A 561 0.33 23.07 -18.47
CA ASP A 561 1.36 23.97 -17.93
C ASP A 561 1.03 24.56 -16.57
N ASN A 562 -0.23 24.75 -16.26
CA ASN A 562 -0.72 25.32 -15.01
C ASN A 562 -1.27 24.25 -14.04
N ALA A 563 -1.17 22.99 -14.38
CA ALA A 563 -1.61 21.93 -13.48
C ALA A 563 -0.65 21.83 -12.29
N GLN A 564 -1.13 22.22 -11.13
CA GLN A 564 -0.44 21.97 -9.88
C GLN A 564 -0.97 20.66 -9.32
N THR A 565 -0.07 19.85 -8.79
CA THR A 565 -0.40 18.67 -8.00
C THR A 565 0.03 18.96 -6.58
N ASP A 566 -0.81 18.61 -5.62
CA ASP A 566 -0.47 18.72 -4.21
C ASP A 566 0.45 17.57 -3.78
N LYS A 567 0.49 16.51 -4.58
CA LYS A 567 1.35 15.36 -4.38
C LYS A 567 2.50 15.41 -5.35
N VAL A 568 3.68 15.58 -4.84
CA VAL A 568 4.93 15.56 -5.62
C VAL A 568 5.95 14.78 -4.85
N THR A 569 6.46 13.73 -5.45
CA THR A 569 7.57 12.99 -4.88
C THR A 569 8.75 13.01 -5.79
N HIS A 570 9.89 13.05 -5.22
CA HIS A 570 11.12 13.22 -5.97
C HIS A 570 12.24 12.41 -5.37
N GLY A 571 12.49 11.27 -5.95
CA GLY A 571 13.72 10.56 -5.75
C GLY A 571 13.95 10.04 -4.32
N PRO A 572 15.21 9.90 -3.94
CA PRO A 572 15.59 9.25 -2.70
C PRO A 572 15.07 9.97 -1.46
N PHE A 573 14.74 9.19 -0.45
CA PHE A 573 14.39 9.72 0.86
C PHE A 573 15.56 10.54 1.46
N VAL A 574 15.21 11.67 2.10
CA VAL A 574 16.19 12.48 2.81
C VAL A 574 16.34 11.96 4.22
N TRP A 575 17.43 11.25 4.45
CA TRP A 575 17.72 10.61 5.73
C TRP A 575 18.26 11.57 6.77
N GLY A 576 18.12 11.20 8.03
CA GLY A 576 18.92 11.75 9.11
C GLY A 576 18.54 13.15 9.58
N GLN A 577 17.30 13.57 9.40
CA GLN A 577 16.88 14.92 9.75
C GLN A 577 16.40 15.08 11.20
N ASN A 578 15.90 14.00 11.82
CA ASN A 578 15.39 14.05 13.19
C ASN A 578 16.01 12.97 14.09
N TYR A 579 17.26 13.19 14.45
CA TYR A 579 18.00 12.24 15.30
C TYR A 579 17.51 12.20 16.75
N SER A 580 16.84 13.24 17.22
CA SER A 580 16.22 13.24 18.55
C SER A 580 15.06 12.25 18.60
N LEU A 581 14.24 12.21 17.55
CA LEU A 581 13.17 11.22 17.43
C LEU A 581 13.74 9.80 17.32
N PHE A 582 14.77 9.60 16.48
CA PHE A 582 15.43 8.31 16.35
C PHE A 582 15.90 7.76 17.71
N TRP A 583 16.55 8.58 18.51
CA TRP A 583 17.00 8.18 19.84
C TRP A 583 15.87 7.62 20.71
N TRP A 584 14.72 8.28 20.71
CA TRP A 584 13.58 7.87 21.54
C TRP A 584 12.87 6.65 20.97
N VAL A 585 12.76 6.55 19.65
CA VAL A 585 12.24 5.36 18.97
C VAL A 585 13.11 4.15 19.27
N GLU A 586 14.44 4.30 19.24
CA GLU A 586 15.37 3.22 19.62
C GLU A 586 15.20 2.80 21.08
N LYS A 587 15.03 3.73 22.02
CA LYS A 587 14.76 3.39 23.42
C LYS A 587 13.44 2.62 23.59
N MET A 588 12.42 2.99 22.85
CA MET A 588 11.16 2.24 22.83
C MET A 588 11.33 0.84 22.21
N ARG A 589 12.09 0.72 21.13
CA ARG A 589 12.42 -0.56 20.49
C ARG A 589 13.21 -1.48 21.40
N GLU A 590 14.25 -0.97 22.06
CA GLU A 590 15.04 -1.72 23.04
C GLU A 590 14.15 -2.26 24.19
N LEU A 591 13.26 -1.43 24.70
CA LEU A 591 12.33 -1.81 25.75
C LEU A 591 11.31 -2.83 25.25
N ALA A 592 10.69 -2.58 24.09
CA ALA A 592 9.74 -3.51 23.49
C ALA A 592 10.38 -4.88 23.24
N GLU A 593 11.60 -4.93 22.71
CA GLU A 593 12.36 -6.18 22.52
C GLU A 593 12.48 -6.97 23.83
N ARG A 594 12.78 -6.28 24.93
CA ARG A 594 12.98 -6.89 26.25
C ARG A 594 11.69 -7.43 26.88
N ILE A 595 10.57 -6.74 26.72
CA ILE A 595 9.30 -7.10 27.38
C ILE A 595 8.31 -7.78 26.43
N TRP A 596 8.66 -7.98 25.15
CA TRP A 596 7.73 -8.40 24.11
C TRP A 596 7.02 -9.71 24.42
N ASP A 597 7.73 -10.69 24.93
CA ASP A 597 7.17 -12.00 25.26
C ASP A 597 6.12 -11.94 26.40
N ASP A 598 6.18 -10.91 27.23
CA ASP A 598 5.19 -10.62 28.26
C ASP A 598 3.96 -9.84 27.75
N VAL A 599 4.06 -9.21 26.58
CA VAL A 599 3.06 -8.25 26.06
C VAL A 599 2.39 -8.75 24.78
N VAL A 600 3.16 -9.36 23.86
CA VAL A 600 2.68 -9.74 22.54
C VAL A 600 1.53 -10.75 22.58
N GLY A 601 0.55 -10.53 21.74
CA GLY A 601 -0.60 -11.44 21.60
C GLY A 601 -1.62 -11.40 22.74
N LYS A 602 -1.33 -10.66 23.82
CA LYS A 602 -2.24 -10.49 24.96
C LYS A 602 -3.25 -9.39 24.67
N SER A 603 -4.44 -9.54 25.23
CA SER A 603 -5.49 -8.53 25.10
C SER A 603 -5.21 -7.33 25.99
N THR A 604 -5.62 -6.15 25.53
CA THR A 604 -5.56 -4.93 26.32
C THR A 604 -6.63 -4.94 27.40
N GLU A 605 -6.22 -4.59 28.62
CA GLU A 605 -7.11 -4.26 29.73
C GLU A 605 -6.96 -2.77 30.07
N TRP A 606 -8.03 -2.02 29.90
CA TRP A 606 -8.03 -0.60 30.22
C TRP A 606 -8.21 -0.36 31.72
N LEU A 607 -7.24 0.29 32.31
CA LEU A 607 -7.33 0.83 33.68
C LEU A 607 -7.94 2.23 33.65
N LEU A 608 -7.63 3.01 32.62
CA LEU A 608 -8.27 4.28 32.33
C LEU A 608 -8.47 4.40 30.81
N GLU A 609 -9.71 4.18 30.39
CA GLU A 609 -10.07 4.19 28.99
C GLU A 609 -10.18 5.64 28.44
N PRO A 610 -9.70 5.91 27.22
CA PRO A 610 -9.83 7.24 26.62
C PRO A 610 -11.30 7.56 26.33
N THR A 611 -11.65 8.84 26.57
CA THR A 611 -12.91 9.44 26.14
C THR A 611 -12.65 10.81 25.57
N LEU A 612 -13.65 11.46 25.01
CA LEU A 612 -13.48 12.84 24.52
C LEU A 612 -12.96 13.81 25.57
N ASN A 613 -13.33 13.58 26.83
CA ASN A 613 -12.91 14.42 27.98
C ASN A 613 -11.71 13.84 28.73
N GLN A 614 -11.40 12.54 28.53
CA GLN A 614 -10.29 11.86 29.17
C GLN A 614 -9.22 11.53 28.16
N LYS A 615 -8.19 12.36 28.09
CA LYS A 615 -7.09 12.24 27.14
C LYS A 615 -5.94 11.37 27.66
N LEU A 616 -5.88 11.13 28.97
CA LEU A 616 -4.93 10.21 29.58
C LEU A 616 -5.42 8.78 29.42
N MET A 617 -4.61 7.94 28.81
CA MET A 617 -4.86 6.51 28.62
C MET A 617 -3.95 5.70 29.52
N ILE A 618 -4.53 4.73 30.24
CA ILE A 618 -3.75 3.80 31.07
C ILE A 618 -4.26 2.39 30.79
N TRP A 619 -3.36 1.51 30.38
CA TRP A 619 -3.71 0.12 30.10
C TRP A 619 -2.65 -0.86 30.58
N THR A 620 -3.02 -2.12 30.64
CA THR A 620 -2.17 -3.25 30.93
C THR A 620 -2.54 -4.43 30.04
N THR A 621 -1.93 -5.58 30.22
CA THR A 621 -2.32 -6.83 29.55
C THR A 621 -3.22 -7.66 30.46
N ALA A 622 -4.35 -8.16 29.94
CA ALA A 622 -5.39 -8.86 30.72
C ALA A 622 -4.89 -10.15 31.41
N GLU A 623 -3.97 -10.87 30.79
CA GLU A 623 -3.56 -12.20 31.29
C GLU A 623 -2.38 -12.16 32.25
N ASN A 624 -1.61 -11.09 32.29
CA ASN A 624 -0.47 -10.92 33.17
C ASN A 624 -0.11 -9.43 33.25
N PRO A 625 -0.70 -8.68 34.19
CA PRO A 625 -0.54 -7.23 34.27
C PRO A 625 0.82 -6.84 34.86
N LYS A 626 1.90 -7.32 34.25
CA LYS A 626 3.27 -7.05 34.70
C LYS A 626 3.73 -5.63 34.35
N TYR A 627 3.15 -5.03 33.30
CA TYR A 627 3.47 -3.70 32.86
C TYR A 627 2.23 -2.85 32.77
N ILE A 628 2.35 -1.59 33.16
CA ILE A 628 1.31 -0.56 33.01
C ILE A 628 1.82 0.49 32.05
N PHE A 629 1.07 0.72 31.00
CA PHE A 629 1.36 1.68 29.96
C PHE A 629 0.52 2.94 30.17
N VAL A 630 1.13 4.09 30.06
CA VAL A 630 0.50 5.40 30.23
C VAL A 630 0.81 6.25 29.01
N ALA A 631 -0.19 6.82 28.38
CA ALA A 631 -0.03 7.71 27.25
C ALA A 631 -0.97 8.94 27.41
N ASN A 632 -0.40 10.13 27.31
CA ASN A 632 -1.15 11.37 27.41
C ASN A 632 -1.42 11.99 26.05
N ASN A 633 -2.63 11.85 25.53
CA ASN A 633 -3.08 12.46 24.28
C ASN A 633 -3.34 13.98 24.39
N SER A 634 -3.11 14.60 25.55
CA SER A 634 -3.27 16.04 25.72
C SER A 634 -2.07 16.80 25.16
N SER A 635 -2.32 17.93 24.51
CA SER A 635 -1.29 18.91 24.16
C SER A 635 -0.91 19.84 25.33
N GLU A 636 -1.57 19.69 26.47
CA GLU A 636 -1.19 20.40 27.69
C GLU A 636 0.14 19.91 28.24
N TYR A 637 0.89 20.82 28.85
CA TYR A 637 2.16 20.47 29.47
C TYR A 637 1.96 19.60 30.71
N GLY A 638 2.87 18.66 30.88
CA GLY A 638 2.86 17.77 32.03
C GLY A 638 1.89 16.58 31.92
N ILE A 639 1.74 15.88 33.02
CA ILE A 639 0.86 14.73 33.15
C ILE A 639 0.27 14.72 34.56
N ASN A 640 -0.93 14.23 34.70
CA ASN A 640 -1.59 14.11 36.01
C ASN A 640 -1.09 12.89 36.77
N ASP A 641 0.01 13.05 37.52
CA ASP A 641 0.61 11.97 38.30
C ASP A 641 -0.32 11.45 39.41
N GLU A 642 -1.13 12.31 40.00
CA GLU A 642 -2.10 11.91 41.02
C GLU A 642 -3.15 10.94 40.44
N LEU A 643 -3.69 11.25 39.29
CA LEU A 643 -4.64 10.38 38.59
C LEU A 643 -4.00 9.03 38.22
N ILE A 644 -2.74 9.05 37.77
CA ILE A 644 -2.01 7.80 37.48
C ILE A 644 -1.94 6.93 38.74
N TRP A 645 -1.48 7.50 39.84
CA TRP A 645 -1.35 6.75 41.09
C TRP A 645 -2.69 6.29 41.68
N GLN A 646 -3.74 7.09 41.54
CA GLN A 646 -5.09 6.68 41.95
C GLN A 646 -5.59 5.51 41.11
N THR A 647 -5.29 5.52 39.79
CA THR A 647 -5.70 4.46 38.86
C THR A 647 -4.94 3.15 39.08
N ILE A 648 -3.63 3.24 39.29
CA ILE A 648 -2.78 2.07 39.59
C ILE A 648 -3.12 1.45 40.95
N GLY A 649 -3.64 2.26 41.87
CA GLY A 649 -4.01 1.82 43.20
C GLY A 649 -2.81 1.52 44.09
N ASN A 650 -2.93 0.49 44.98
CA ASN A 650 -1.90 0.13 45.92
C ASN A 650 -0.79 -0.78 45.37
N GLN A 651 -0.68 -0.91 44.06
CA GLN A 651 0.35 -1.75 43.45
C GLN A 651 1.73 -1.08 43.58
N THR A 652 2.73 -1.87 43.90
CA THR A 652 4.12 -1.39 43.90
C THR A 652 4.61 -1.39 42.44
N ALA A 653 4.70 -0.19 41.86
CA ALA A 653 5.10 -0.02 40.47
C ALA A 653 6.39 0.80 40.37
N HIS A 654 7.31 0.39 39.51
CA HIS A 654 8.56 1.08 39.22
C HIS A 654 8.51 1.67 37.83
N LEU A 655 8.79 2.96 37.69
CA LEU A 655 8.93 3.64 36.42
C LEU A 655 10.18 3.11 35.68
N ILE A 656 9.98 2.47 34.52
CA ILE A 656 11.05 1.92 33.69
C ILE A 656 11.26 2.67 32.39
N PHE A 657 10.30 3.51 31.99
CA PHE A 657 10.38 4.34 30.81
C PHE A 657 9.59 5.64 30.99
N ASP A 658 10.14 6.77 30.55
CA ASP A 658 9.52 8.10 30.61
C ASP A 658 10.00 8.95 29.44
N THR A 659 9.08 9.57 28.70
CA THR A 659 9.41 10.50 27.61
C THR A 659 9.54 11.96 28.04
N THR A 660 9.33 12.28 29.30
CA THR A 660 9.47 13.66 29.82
C THR A 660 10.80 14.32 29.44
N PRO A 661 11.96 13.61 29.42
CA PRO A 661 13.20 14.21 28.95
C PRO A 661 13.25 14.56 27.48
N TYR A 662 12.33 14.04 26.66
CA TYR A 662 12.21 14.34 25.24
C TYR A 662 11.20 15.42 24.97
N SER A 663 10.04 15.36 25.63
CA SER A 663 8.96 16.29 25.47
C SER A 663 8.17 16.42 26.76
N ASP A 664 7.82 17.62 27.12
CA ASP A 664 6.92 17.96 28.25
C ASP A 664 5.43 17.91 27.87
N GLN A 665 5.15 17.60 26.59
CA GLN A 665 3.82 17.32 26.06
C GLN A 665 3.71 15.86 25.61
N HIS A 666 2.49 15.33 25.59
CA HIS A 666 2.21 13.97 25.12
C HIS A 666 3.10 12.91 25.81
N ILE A 667 3.21 13.02 27.12
CA ILE A 667 4.10 12.18 27.92
C ILE A 667 3.64 10.72 27.85
N CYS A 668 4.61 9.81 27.66
CA CYS A 668 4.41 8.36 27.71
C CYS A 668 5.28 7.77 28.80
N ARG A 669 4.71 6.81 29.57
CA ARG A 669 5.41 6.11 30.62
C ARG A 669 5.11 4.63 30.65
N ILE A 670 6.04 3.83 31.13
CA ILE A 670 5.83 2.42 31.43
C ILE A 670 6.29 2.16 32.85
N TYR A 671 5.43 1.50 33.60
CA TYR A 671 5.71 1.03 34.96
C TYR A 671 5.75 -0.49 34.94
N GLU A 672 6.73 -1.05 35.65
CA GLU A 672 6.79 -2.48 35.96
C GLU A 672 6.16 -2.71 37.35
N VAL A 673 5.18 -3.62 37.42
CA VAL A 673 4.48 -3.99 38.64
C VAL A 673 5.20 -5.17 39.28
N ARG A 674 5.38 -5.09 40.60
CA ARG A 674 6.02 -6.15 41.43
C ARG A 674 5.02 -6.84 42.34
#